data_2414623acaec9834619067f071b03ea1
#
_entry.id   2414623acaec9834619067f071b03ea1
#
_cell.length_a   1.000
_cell.length_b   1.000
_cell.length_c   1.000
_cell.angle_alpha   90.00
_cell.angle_beta   90.00
_cell.angle_gamma   90.00
#
_symmetry.space_group_name_H-M   'P 1'
#
loop_
_entity.id
_entity.type
_entity.pdbx_description
1 polymer ?
#
loop_
_entity_poly.entity_id
_entity_poly.type
_entity_poly.pdbx_seq_one_letter_code
_entity_poly.pdbx_strand_id
1 'polypeptide(L)'
;MKKTLLLTLALLFSTTIFAQVLIDEKFDSSELPEGWSFTGDATNNWSISNNNMAGGNANEAKLFWSPQFSGVTRLVTKAVDLTDVEGVSITFNHYFENYDQNYKAKLGIATSSDNGTTWNEGWSLEYNIPGKYNIEERIVTADMGKENVLFCIFFDGTSFNFTQWCFDNIIIKAQSNSEVRLNSIDIYDKIGSGPLDVNFSVQNMGNKDIQSLVASYELEGYETVTETFSTSIASFGTASFSFSEKKNILPGTHKIKINILGVNGGEDNTDDNVLTKEFNASLGEKQRIPMIEHFSSSTCAPCVLINQLMVKVTTNNPGKYTYTKYAVNWPGKGDPYFISENYDKCIYYNVSTVPQVFLDAELQLSGNTAQPVTQTKLLQRYDVPAFAEIRGAFNVNPEDSTVTLIADVASYVNLDNVKTFISINEKTTTENVLEYGGNGETEFHHIMMAMMNGSDGIATTIKAGEYKRFEYTYDMKNTFMEELNDLEVAVWVQDSFTKEIFNSHYLYEYTSHPYPVENLQITEGSRLKITWDKPENAEPVGYNLYVNNELVLNNTQETSFSVDKADFCVVEVIALYENDMTSVGAVSIYSSEFSIPQNLTATDNTTSILVSWDAVEKATAYEVYRNGIFVASVESTSYTDIDFKQGDECCYQVKAVFKENKSALTKESCVTATADMIEELNSKLEIYPNPANDKLYVETLIQTQTLTVEIYDIYGRVQKLSAISGQQSVIDVAGLNSGIYIIKINTEEGNIVKQFIKQ
;
A
#
# COMPACT_ATOMS: atom_id res chain seq x y z
N MET A 1 -68.76 25.04 2.93
CA MET A 1 -68.04 25.45 4.15
C MET A 1 -66.75 24.68 4.23
N LYS A 2 -65.69 25.31 3.78
CA LYS A 2 -64.27 24.78 3.88
C LYS A 2 -63.68 25.27 5.19
N LYS A 3 -63.32 24.37 6.11
CA LYS A 3 -62.61 24.68 7.31
C LYS A 3 -61.10 24.69 6.96
N THR A 4 -60.49 25.85 6.98
CA THR A 4 -59.06 26.05 6.88
C THR A 4 -58.44 25.77 8.25
N LEU A 5 -57.61 24.74 8.32
CA LEU A 5 -56.81 24.40 9.51
C LEU A 5 -55.50 25.19 9.43
N LEU A 6 -55.34 26.21 10.29
CA LEU A 6 -54.06 26.91 10.49
C LEU A 6 -53.18 26.01 11.33
N LEU A 7 -52.11 25.48 10.70
CA LEU A 7 -51.00 24.83 11.40
C LEU A 7 -50.00 25.92 11.81
N THR A 8 -50.00 26.27 13.10
CA THR A 8 -48.95 27.13 13.68
C THR A 8 -47.68 26.30 13.84
N LEU A 9 -46.73 26.52 12.96
CA LEU A 9 -45.35 25.96 13.06
C LEU A 9 -44.64 26.77 14.15
N ALA A 10 -44.49 26.22 15.35
CA ALA A 10 -43.60 26.74 16.37
C ALA A 10 -42.16 26.42 15.93
N LEU A 11 -41.45 27.39 15.39
CA LEU A 11 -39.98 27.32 15.25
C LEU A 11 -39.40 27.30 16.67
N LEU A 12 -39.04 26.14 17.16
CA LEU A 12 -38.06 26.02 18.24
C LEU A 12 -36.68 26.37 17.63
N PHE A 13 -36.20 27.59 17.89
CA PHE A 13 -34.82 27.89 17.75
C PHE A 13 -34.07 27.09 18.84
N SER A 14 -33.55 25.91 18.49
CA SER A 14 -32.46 25.32 19.27
C SER A 14 -31.23 26.19 19.04
N THR A 15 -30.87 26.98 20.03
CA THR A 15 -29.53 27.59 20.05
C THR A 15 -28.54 26.46 20.22
N THR A 16 -27.84 26.12 19.14
CA THR A 16 -26.66 25.27 19.21
C THR A 16 -25.64 26.02 20.07
N ILE A 17 -25.42 25.55 21.28
CA ILE A 17 -24.38 26.08 22.16
C ILE A 17 -23.11 25.31 21.73
N PHE A 18 -22.34 25.93 20.83
CA PHE A 18 -20.95 25.52 20.60
C PHE A 18 -20.16 25.65 21.91
N ALA A 19 -19.21 24.79 22.17
CA ALA A 19 -18.31 24.87 23.29
C ALA A 19 -17.65 26.25 23.27
N GLN A 20 -17.99 27.12 24.22
CA GLN A 20 -17.50 28.48 24.26
C GLN A 20 -16.02 28.50 24.69
N VAL A 21 -15.14 28.99 23.81
CA VAL A 21 -13.73 29.24 24.18
C VAL A 21 -13.66 30.36 25.20
N LEU A 22 -13.19 30.03 26.40
CA LEU A 22 -13.05 30.96 27.52
C LEU A 22 -11.67 31.62 27.53
N ILE A 23 -10.64 30.83 27.23
CA ILE A 23 -9.23 31.23 27.12
C ILE A 23 -8.62 30.53 25.91
N ASP A 24 -7.87 31.24 25.09
CA ASP A 24 -6.97 30.76 24.04
C ASP A 24 -5.70 31.58 24.12
N GLU A 25 -4.65 31.05 24.76
CA GLU A 25 -3.40 31.77 25.01
C GLU A 25 -2.22 31.00 24.44
N LYS A 26 -1.46 31.65 23.59
CA LYS A 26 -0.31 31.10 22.85
C LYS A 26 1.01 31.76 23.21
N PHE A 27 0.99 32.73 24.10
CA PHE A 27 2.17 33.51 24.53
C PHE A 27 2.99 34.09 23.37
N ASP A 28 2.39 34.42 22.25
CA ASP A 28 3.11 34.98 21.07
C ASP A 28 3.81 36.34 21.35
N SER A 29 3.53 36.99 22.49
CA SER A 29 4.18 38.21 22.96
C SER A 29 5.29 37.91 23.96
N SER A 30 6.29 38.80 24.03
CA SER A 30 7.34 38.75 25.07
C SER A 30 6.89 39.23 26.45
N GLU A 31 5.66 39.72 26.57
CA GLU A 31 5.07 40.19 27.81
C GLU A 31 3.99 39.22 28.31
N LEU A 32 3.79 39.17 29.64
CA LEU A 32 2.71 38.39 30.23
C LEU A 32 1.35 38.92 29.72
N PRO A 33 0.42 38.05 29.27
CA PRO A 33 -0.87 38.50 28.74
C PRO A 33 -1.67 39.32 29.72
N GLU A 34 -2.49 40.26 29.21
CA GLU A 34 -3.33 41.12 30.04
C GLU A 34 -4.27 40.31 30.95
N GLY A 35 -4.29 40.66 32.23
CA GLY A 35 -5.10 39.97 33.24
C GLY A 35 -4.46 38.70 33.79
N TRP A 36 -3.33 38.25 33.26
CA TRP A 36 -2.57 37.12 33.79
C TRP A 36 -1.60 37.59 34.91
N SER A 37 -1.22 36.69 35.78
CA SER A 37 -0.29 36.98 36.88
C SER A 37 0.49 35.76 37.33
N PHE A 38 1.66 35.97 37.92
CA PHE A 38 2.40 34.96 38.66
C PHE A 38 2.15 35.17 40.17
N THR A 39 1.80 34.10 40.88
CA THR A 39 1.47 34.15 42.31
C THR A 39 2.12 33.01 43.09
N GLY A 40 2.13 33.13 44.45
CA GLY A 40 2.67 32.10 45.35
C GLY A 40 4.11 32.36 45.79
N ASP A 41 4.85 31.32 46.14
CA ASP A 41 6.13 31.41 46.85
C ASP A 41 7.33 31.78 45.95
N ALA A 42 7.16 31.79 44.62
CA ALA A 42 8.27 31.98 43.68
C ALA A 42 7.89 32.78 42.43
N THR A 43 7.28 33.94 42.58
CA THR A 43 6.85 34.79 41.45
C THR A 43 8.01 35.28 40.57
N ASN A 44 9.19 35.50 41.16
CA ASN A 44 10.38 35.93 40.43
C ASN A 44 11.04 34.80 39.59
N ASN A 45 10.61 33.57 39.75
CA ASN A 45 11.11 32.44 38.97
C ASN A 45 10.34 32.25 37.64
N TRP A 46 9.23 32.97 37.50
CA TRP A 46 8.45 32.96 36.27
C TRP A 46 8.88 34.07 35.32
N SER A 47 8.81 33.77 34.01
CA SER A 47 9.04 34.75 32.96
C SER A 47 8.35 34.27 31.66
N ILE A 48 8.15 35.20 30.72
CA ILE A 48 7.90 34.86 29.32
C ILE A 48 9.27 34.76 28.66
N SER A 49 9.55 33.61 28.09
CA SER A 49 10.84 33.24 27.46
C SER A 49 10.68 33.13 25.95
N ASN A 50 11.65 33.61 25.19
CA ASN A 50 11.62 33.58 23.71
C ASN A 50 12.02 32.21 23.10
N ASN A 51 11.86 31.14 23.82
CA ASN A 51 12.00 29.78 23.33
C ASN A 51 10.63 29.18 22.98
N ASN A 52 10.63 27.93 22.51
CA ASN A 52 9.44 27.14 22.17
C ASN A 52 9.60 25.67 22.58
N MET A 53 10.12 25.45 23.76
CA MET A 53 10.40 24.09 24.27
C MET A 53 9.12 23.29 24.44
N ALA A 54 8.05 23.93 24.91
CA ALA A 54 6.73 23.27 25.01
C ALA A 54 6.06 23.04 23.64
N GLY A 55 6.41 23.79 22.61
CA GLY A 55 5.84 23.73 21.26
C GLY A 55 5.19 25.07 20.90
N GLY A 56 4.55 25.14 19.71
CA GLY A 56 3.97 26.39 19.23
C GLY A 56 4.99 27.33 18.58
N ASN A 57 4.64 28.64 18.57
CA ASN A 57 5.53 29.70 18.11
C ASN A 57 6.56 30.08 19.19
N ALA A 58 7.46 30.98 18.86
CA ALA A 58 8.38 31.53 19.86
C ALA A 58 7.64 32.44 20.89
N ASN A 59 8.10 32.38 22.11
CA ASN A 59 7.66 32.78 23.41
C ASN A 59 6.72 31.76 24.07
N GLU A 60 7.02 31.51 25.34
CA GLU A 60 6.27 30.61 26.21
C GLU A 60 6.40 31.02 27.67
N ALA A 61 5.46 30.67 28.52
CA ALA A 61 5.59 30.88 29.95
C ALA A 61 6.59 29.88 30.53
N LYS A 62 7.57 30.36 31.29
CA LYS A 62 8.64 29.53 31.85
C LYS A 62 8.79 29.72 33.34
N LEU A 63 8.80 28.63 34.09
CA LEU A 63 9.23 28.53 35.47
C LEU A 63 10.69 28.05 35.49
N PHE A 64 11.58 28.82 36.12
CA PHE A 64 13.01 28.47 36.22
C PHE A 64 13.37 28.17 37.70
N TRP A 65 14.30 27.22 37.89
CA TRP A 65 14.64 26.70 39.23
C TRP A 65 15.30 27.69 40.15
N SER A 66 15.99 28.71 39.63
CA SER A 66 16.78 29.67 40.39
C SER A 66 16.14 31.08 40.36
N PRO A 67 16.10 31.80 41.52
CA PRO A 67 16.58 31.38 42.84
C PRO A 67 15.81 30.15 43.38
N GLN A 68 16.52 29.29 44.15
CA GLN A 68 15.90 28.14 44.74
C GLN A 68 14.74 28.50 45.68
N PHE A 69 13.61 27.77 45.54
CA PHE A 69 12.43 27.91 46.37
C PHE A 69 11.83 26.54 46.74
N SER A 70 10.95 26.53 47.76
CA SER A 70 10.05 25.43 48.07
C SER A 70 8.68 25.98 48.38
N GLY A 71 7.64 25.29 47.93
CA GLY A 71 6.25 25.68 48.12
C GLY A 71 5.47 25.67 46.81
N VAL A 72 4.36 26.41 46.77
CA VAL A 72 3.45 26.47 45.63
C VAL A 72 3.59 27.77 44.88
N THR A 73 3.87 27.66 43.58
CA THR A 73 3.88 28.82 42.67
C THR A 73 2.94 28.59 41.49
N ARG A 74 2.35 29.66 40.94
CA ARG A 74 1.24 29.60 40.00
C ARG A 74 1.40 30.56 38.84
N LEU A 75 1.09 30.07 37.63
CA LEU A 75 0.71 30.87 36.47
C LEU A 75 -0.82 30.99 36.49
N VAL A 76 -1.33 32.20 36.69
CA VAL A 76 -2.77 32.48 36.89
C VAL A 76 -3.33 33.20 35.68
N THR A 77 -4.46 32.73 35.18
CA THR A 77 -5.17 33.28 34.02
C THR A 77 -5.92 34.57 34.37
N LYS A 78 -6.42 35.29 33.37
CA LYS A 78 -7.51 36.25 33.56
C LYS A 78 -8.76 35.57 34.10
N ALA A 79 -9.62 36.32 34.79
CA ALA A 79 -10.91 35.83 35.27
C ALA A 79 -11.87 35.53 34.10
N VAL A 80 -12.64 34.48 34.22
CA VAL A 80 -13.70 34.10 33.30
C VAL A 80 -15.03 33.91 34.03
N ASP A 81 -16.13 34.09 33.31
CA ASP A 81 -17.48 33.85 33.83
C ASP A 81 -17.88 32.37 33.55
N LEU A 82 -18.19 31.66 34.61
CA LEU A 82 -18.64 30.24 34.54
C LEU A 82 -20.07 30.08 35.06
N THR A 83 -20.91 31.12 35.09
CA THR A 83 -22.24 31.11 35.71
C THR A 83 -23.09 29.91 35.26
N ASP A 84 -23.07 29.59 34.00
CA ASP A 84 -23.85 28.48 33.41
C ASP A 84 -22.97 27.29 33.01
N VAL A 85 -21.75 27.20 33.55
CA VAL A 85 -20.75 26.16 33.17
C VAL A 85 -20.59 25.15 34.30
N GLU A 86 -20.87 23.89 34.04
CA GLU A 86 -20.75 22.79 34.99
C GLU A 86 -19.35 22.17 35.00
N GLY A 87 -18.56 22.36 33.94
CA GLY A 87 -17.19 21.92 33.81
C GLY A 87 -16.52 22.54 32.58
N VAL A 88 -15.21 22.49 32.55
CA VAL A 88 -14.40 22.99 31.43
C VAL A 88 -13.43 21.91 30.95
N SER A 89 -13.11 21.90 29.67
CA SER A 89 -11.93 21.20 29.16
C SER A 89 -10.76 22.20 29.15
N ILE A 90 -9.58 21.72 29.54
CA ILE A 90 -8.33 22.46 29.42
C ILE A 90 -7.34 21.63 28.60
N THR A 91 -6.73 22.28 27.61
CA THR A 91 -5.59 21.71 26.87
C THR A 91 -4.42 22.65 26.96
N PHE A 92 -3.22 22.10 27.11
CA PHE A 92 -1.99 22.90 27.03
C PHE A 92 -0.80 21.97 26.73
N ASN A 93 0.24 22.57 26.15
CA ASN A 93 1.52 21.92 25.97
C ASN A 93 2.46 22.32 27.11
N HIS A 94 3.29 21.39 27.59
CA HIS A 94 4.38 21.75 28.48
C HIS A 94 5.65 20.95 28.17
N TYR A 95 6.80 21.55 28.55
CA TYR A 95 8.10 20.90 28.53
C TYR A 95 8.70 20.91 29.92
N PHE A 96 8.98 19.72 30.44
CA PHE A 96 9.62 19.52 31.73
C PHE A 96 11.07 19.09 31.55
N GLU A 97 12.00 19.75 32.26
CA GLU A 97 13.41 19.41 32.26
C GLU A 97 13.90 19.30 33.71
N ASN A 98 14.30 18.10 34.11
CA ASN A 98 14.92 17.83 35.40
C ASN A 98 16.27 17.15 35.21
N TYR A 99 17.10 17.16 36.23
CA TYR A 99 18.40 16.46 36.25
C TYR A 99 18.44 15.30 37.26
N ASP A 100 17.42 15.17 38.15
CA ASP A 100 17.28 14.03 39.08
C ASP A 100 15.96 13.31 38.81
N GLN A 101 16.06 12.14 38.18
CA GLN A 101 14.89 11.28 37.86
C GLN A 101 14.27 10.59 39.11
N ASN A 102 14.94 10.62 40.26
CA ASN A 102 14.37 10.09 41.49
C ASN A 102 13.43 11.09 42.16
N TYR A 103 13.43 12.34 41.73
CA TYR A 103 12.56 13.38 42.28
C TYR A 103 11.34 13.60 41.39
N LYS A 104 10.18 13.60 42.03
CA LYS A 104 8.91 13.91 41.39
C LYS A 104 8.51 15.34 41.66
N ALA A 105 8.16 16.07 40.59
CA ALA A 105 7.63 17.44 40.67
C ALA A 105 6.11 17.40 40.37
N LYS A 106 5.30 17.95 41.27
CA LYS A 106 3.85 18.03 41.09
C LYS A 106 3.46 19.23 40.25
N LEU A 107 2.77 18.93 39.13
CA LEU A 107 2.05 19.91 38.32
C LEU A 107 0.56 19.74 38.54
N GLY A 108 -0.19 20.83 38.62
CA GLY A 108 -1.64 20.74 38.75
C GLY A 108 -2.36 21.95 38.19
N ILE A 109 -3.68 21.81 38.11
CA ILE A 109 -4.62 22.84 37.71
C ILE A 109 -5.58 23.06 38.89
N ALA A 110 -5.78 24.32 39.23
CA ALA A 110 -6.75 24.70 40.27
C ALA A 110 -7.54 25.92 39.83
N THR A 111 -8.70 26.16 40.45
CA THR A 111 -9.58 27.29 40.22
C THR A 111 -9.78 28.08 41.51
N SER A 112 -10.15 29.35 41.35
CA SER A 112 -10.51 30.24 42.48
C SER A 112 -11.62 31.21 42.07
N SER A 113 -12.65 31.30 42.88
CA SER A 113 -13.76 32.28 42.73
C SER A 113 -13.70 33.41 43.74
N ASP A 114 -12.63 33.49 44.54
CA ASP A 114 -12.40 34.50 45.60
C ASP A 114 -11.12 35.33 45.34
N ASN A 115 -10.83 35.53 44.06
CA ASN A 115 -9.69 36.32 43.59
C ASN A 115 -8.32 35.77 44.06
N GLY A 116 -8.17 34.42 44.09
CA GLY A 116 -6.93 33.76 44.43
C GLY A 116 -6.63 33.61 45.92
N THR A 117 -7.61 33.87 46.78
CA THR A 117 -7.46 33.70 48.24
C THR A 117 -7.46 32.21 48.59
N THR A 118 -8.38 31.41 47.99
CA THR A 118 -8.40 29.96 48.11
C THR A 118 -8.37 29.35 46.73
N TRP A 119 -7.79 28.13 46.62
CA TRP A 119 -7.65 27.41 45.40
C TRP A 119 -8.23 25.98 45.52
N ASN A 120 -9.11 25.63 44.62
CA ASN A 120 -9.72 24.31 44.51
C ASN A 120 -9.02 23.53 43.42
N GLU A 121 -8.23 22.50 43.81
CA GLU A 121 -7.52 21.62 42.87
C GLU A 121 -8.53 20.82 42.05
N GLY A 122 -8.41 20.87 40.72
CA GLY A 122 -9.22 20.14 39.76
C GLY A 122 -8.49 18.96 39.17
N TRP A 123 -7.15 19.05 39.05
CA TRP A 123 -6.30 18.00 38.50
C TRP A 123 -4.85 18.17 38.95
N SER A 124 -4.11 17.09 39.10
CA SER A 124 -2.64 17.12 39.27
C SER A 124 -1.97 15.80 38.90
N LEU A 125 -0.69 15.91 38.50
CA LEU A 125 0.17 14.77 38.19
C LEU A 125 1.62 15.04 38.63
N GLU A 126 2.33 13.96 39.00
CA GLU A 126 3.75 14.02 39.34
C GLU A 126 4.62 13.62 38.15
N TYR A 127 5.61 14.45 37.82
CA TYR A 127 6.56 14.26 36.73
C TYR A 127 7.96 13.99 37.26
N ASN A 128 8.64 13.02 36.67
CA ASN A 128 10.05 12.69 36.94
C ASN A 128 10.87 12.40 35.68
N ILE A 129 10.25 12.37 34.51
CA ILE A 129 10.89 12.12 33.22
C ILE A 129 10.90 13.43 32.42
N PRO A 130 12.09 13.89 31.93
CA PRO A 130 12.17 15.04 31.05
C PRO A 130 11.44 14.79 29.73
N GLY A 131 10.78 15.80 29.18
CA GLY A 131 10.10 15.64 27.89
C GLY A 131 9.07 16.70 27.59
N LYS A 132 8.51 16.59 26.37
CA LYS A 132 7.34 17.35 25.94
C LYS A 132 6.08 16.55 26.23
N TYR A 133 5.08 17.22 26.71
CA TYR A 133 3.79 16.63 27.06
C TYR A 133 2.67 17.51 26.53
N ASN A 134 1.59 16.89 26.14
CA ASN A 134 0.32 17.55 25.87
C ASN A 134 -0.66 17.09 26.94
N ILE A 135 -1.36 18.04 27.56
CA ILE A 135 -2.41 17.77 28.55
C ILE A 135 -3.75 18.09 27.92
N GLU A 136 -4.68 17.18 28.10
CA GLU A 136 -6.10 17.38 27.79
C GLU A 136 -6.89 16.79 28.95
N GLU A 137 -7.42 17.69 29.80
CA GLU A 137 -8.09 17.29 31.02
C GLU A 137 -9.39 18.05 31.25
N ARG A 138 -10.29 17.39 31.96
CA ARG A 138 -11.49 18.04 32.46
C ARG A 138 -11.26 18.61 33.84
N ILE A 139 -11.71 19.85 34.02
CA ILE A 139 -11.67 20.51 35.32
C ILE A 139 -13.10 20.76 35.81
N VAL A 140 -13.39 20.14 36.96
CA VAL A 140 -14.63 20.38 37.72
C VAL A 140 -14.22 20.67 39.15
N THR A 141 -14.57 21.85 39.64
CA THR A 141 -14.29 22.24 41.01
C THR A 141 -15.52 22.90 41.65
N ALA A 142 -15.41 23.26 42.90
CA ALA A 142 -16.44 24.04 43.62
C ALA A 142 -16.66 25.47 43.04
N ASP A 143 -15.85 25.90 42.07
CA ASP A 143 -15.97 27.20 41.44
C ASP A 143 -16.78 27.20 40.15
N MET A 144 -17.18 26.01 39.66
CA MET A 144 -18.12 25.92 38.56
C MET A 144 -19.46 26.57 38.94
N GLY A 145 -20.12 27.20 37.99
CA GLY A 145 -21.35 27.95 38.21
C GLY A 145 -21.16 29.31 38.84
N LYS A 146 -19.92 29.85 38.95
CA LYS A 146 -19.63 31.16 39.56
C LYS A 146 -19.07 32.18 38.56
N GLU A 147 -19.31 33.46 38.85
CA GLU A 147 -18.66 34.57 38.13
C GLU A 147 -17.21 34.75 38.56
N ASN A 148 -16.39 35.38 37.70
CA ASN A 148 -15.03 35.80 37.98
C ASN A 148 -14.09 34.72 38.49
N VAL A 149 -14.12 33.55 37.84
CA VAL A 149 -13.27 32.39 38.19
C VAL A 149 -11.89 32.56 37.54
N LEU A 150 -10.84 32.43 38.35
CA LEU A 150 -9.45 32.31 37.92
C LEU A 150 -9.09 30.85 37.76
N PHE A 151 -8.32 30.52 36.75
CA PHE A 151 -7.61 29.24 36.62
C PHE A 151 -6.13 29.45 36.93
N CYS A 152 -5.47 28.41 37.42
CA CYS A 152 -4.02 28.42 37.47
C CYS A 152 -3.43 27.09 37.09
N ILE A 153 -2.26 27.14 36.45
CA ILE A 153 -1.32 26.04 36.40
C ILE A 153 -0.36 26.22 37.58
N PHE A 154 -0.22 25.25 38.47
CA PHE A 154 0.63 25.34 39.63
C PHE A 154 1.70 24.29 39.70
N PHE A 155 2.86 24.68 40.22
CA PHE A 155 3.89 23.78 40.69
C PHE A 155 3.82 23.72 42.23
N ASP A 156 4.00 22.50 42.79
CA ASP A 156 4.13 22.28 44.22
C ASP A 156 5.34 21.38 44.49
N GLY A 157 6.32 21.91 45.21
CA GLY A 157 7.53 21.19 45.53
C GLY A 157 8.76 22.06 45.80
N THR A 158 9.95 21.50 45.61
CA THR A 158 11.22 22.24 45.64
C THR A 158 11.85 22.35 44.25
N SER A 159 12.28 23.56 43.93
CA SER A 159 12.84 23.88 42.61
C SER A 159 14.24 23.30 42.37
N PHE A 160 14.90 22.78 43.39
CA PHE A 160 16.29 22.29 43.27
C PHE A 160 16.43 21.16 42.27
N ASN A 161 15.39 20.40 42.04
CA ASN A 161 15.45 19.13 41.28
C ASN A 161 14.99 19.23 39.83
N PHE A 162 14.54 20.40 39.36
CA PHE A 162 14.27 20.65 37.95
C PHE A 162 15.11 21.82 37.41
N THR A 163 15.34 21.88 36.13
CA THR A 163 16.03 22.98 35.45
C THR A 163 15.05 24.06 35.01
N GLN A 164 14.01 23.66 34.30
CA GLN A 164 12.95 24.52 33.81
C GLN A 164 11.66 23.79 33.52
N TRP A 165 10.56 24.53 33.57
CA TRP A 165 9.27 24.03 33.13
C TRP A 165 8.60 25.08 32.23
N CYS A 166 8.30 24.75 30.98
CA CYS A 166 7.75 25.66 30.00
C CYS A 166 6.31 25.27 29.66
N PHE A 167 5.46 26.25 29.37
CA PHE A 167 4.02 26.07 29.08
C PHE A 167 3.61 26.94 27.90
N ASP A 168 2.79 26.38 27.00
CA ASP A 168 2.28 27.05 25.79
C ASP A 168 0.94 26.49 25.35
N ASN A 169 0.25 27.21 24.43
CA ASN A 169 -1.01 26.78 23.79
C ASN A 169 -2.09 26.41 24.83
N ILE A 170 -2.35 27.28 25.80
CA ILE A 170 -3.35 27.04 26.86
C ILE A 170 -4.73 27.38 26.32
N ILE A 171 -5.61 26.39 26.16
CA ILE A 171 -6.99 26.54 25.73
C ILE A 171 -7.91 26.05 26.83
N ILE A 172 -8.88 26.86 27.24
CA ILE A 172 -9.94 26.50 28.18
C ILE A 172 -11.28 26.71 27.49
N LYS A 173 -12.08 25.68 27.41
CA LYS A 173 -13.40 25.68 26.78
C LYS A 173 -14.47 25.29 27.80
N ALA A 174 -15.61 26.01 27.81
CA ALA A 174 -16.79 25.52 28.51
C ALA A 174 -17.26 24.22 27.88
N GLN A 175 -17.61 23.22 28.68
CA GLN A 175 -18.12 21.98 28.16
C GLN A 175 -19.60 22.13 27.74
N SER A 176 -19.93 21.56 26.59
CA SER A 176 -21.30 21.45 26.14
C SER A 176 -22.06 20.38 26.92
N ASN A 177 -23.40 20.41 26.88
CA ASN A 177 -24.23 19.36 27.47
C ASN A 177 -24.13 18.03 26.71
N SER A 178 -23.97 18.12 25.40
CA SER A 178 -23.88 16.94 24.52
C SER A 178 -22.73 17.18 23.57
N GLU A 179 -21.67 16.46 23.76
CA GLU A 179 -20.47 16.50 22.91
C GLU A 179 -19.82 15.10 22.93
N VAL A 180 -19.41 14.65 21.77
CA VAL A 180 -18.73 13.37 21.63
C VAL A 180 -17.46 13.56 20.81
N ARG A 181 -16.41 12.86 21.17
CA ARG A 181 -15.18 12.75 20.39
C ARG A 181 -15.06 11.35 19.82
N LEU A 182 -14.76 11.24 18.53
CA LEU A 182 -14.40 10.00 17.88
C LEU A 182 -12.93 9.65 18.20
N ASN A 183 -12.71 8.60 19.01
CA ASN A 183 -11.37 8.25 19.50
C ASN A 183 -10.59 7.39 18.51
N SER A 184 -11.22 6.39 17.90
CA SER A 184 -10.54 5.43 17.05
C SER A 184 -11.46 4.81 16.01
N ILE A 185 -10.84 4.36 14.93
CA ILE A 185 -11.40 3.39 13.97
C ILE A 185 -10.67 2.07 14.22
N ASP A 186 -11.40 1.07 14.71
CA ASP A 186 -10.84 -0.18 15.22
C ASP A 186 -10.83 -1.26 14.11
N ILE A 187 -10.11 -0.97 13.05
CA ILE A 187 -9.82 -1.89 11.93
C ILE A 187 -8.31 -2.14 11.91
N TYR A 188 -7.88 -3.39 11.78
CA TYR A 188 -6.45 -3.71 11.64
C TYR A 188 -5.89 -3.17 10.31
N ASP A 189 -4.60 -2.89 10.27
CA ASP A 189 -3.94 -2.36 9.07
C ASP A 189 -3.89 -3.38 7.90
N LYS A 190 -4.00 -4.68 8.23
CA LYS A 190 -4.13 -5.77 7.27
C LYS A 190 -5.27 -6.68 7.71
N ILE A 191 -6.22 -6.92 6.82
CA ILE A 191 -7.41 -7.77 7.06
C ILE A 191 -7.70 -8.64 5.83
N GLY A 192 -8.59 -9.63 5.98
CA GLY A 192 -9.09 -10.40 4.83
C GLY A 192 -10.07 -9.61 3.98
N SER A 193 -10.13 -9.90 2.68
CA SER A 193 -11.19 -9.43 1.78
C SER A 193 -12.53 -10.07 2.14
N GLY A 194 -13.63 -9.42 1.76
CA GLY A 194 -14.99 -9.88 2.06
C GLY A 194 -15.72 -8.95 3.03
N PRO A 195 -16.62 -9.48 3.85
CA PRO A 195 -17.44 -8.65 4.74
C PRO A 195 -16.59 -7.87 5.75
N LEU A 196 -16.60 -6.53 5.65
CA LEU A 196 -15.86 -5.63 6.53
C LEU A 196 -16.63 -5.37 7.82
N ASP A 197 -16.03 -5.69 8.96
CA ASP A 197 -16.47 -5.24 10.28
C ASP A 197 -15.95 -3.83 10.55
N VAL A 198 -16.87 -2.84 10.60
CA VAL A 198 -16.52 -1.45 10.89
C VAL A 198 -16.80 -1.16 12.35
N ASN A 199 -15.73 -1.12 13.14
CA ASN A 199 -15.76 -0.83 14.57
C ASN A 199 -15.11 0.52 14.85
N PHE A 200 -15.63 1.24 15.84
CA PHE A 200 -15.11 2.52 16.28
C PHE A 200 -15.37 2.75 17.75
N SER A 201 -14.60 3.64 18.35
CA SER A 201 -14.82 4.04 19.74
C SER A 201 -15.00 5.55 19.86
N VAL A 202 -15.83 5.96 20.82
CA VAL A 202 -16.09 7.36 21.13
C VAL A 202 -15.97 7.62 22.62
N GLN A 203 -15.75 8.89 22.95
CA GLN A 203 -15.79 9.39 24.31
C GLN A 203 -16.83 10.50 24.44
N ASN A 204 -17.64 10.44 25.47
CA ASN A 204 -18.55 11.52 25.83
C ASN A 204 -17.75 12.68 26.44
N MET A 205 -17.63 13.78 25.74
CA MET A 205 -16.92 14.99 26.19
C MET A 205 -17.88 15.99 26.85
N GLY A 206 -19.18 15.71 26.82
CA GLY A 206 -20.23 16.55 27.39
C GLY A 206 -20.54 16.26 28.86
N ASN A 207 -21.36 17.13 29.45
CA ASN A 207 -21.76 17.03 30.87
C ASN A 207 -22.92 16.04 31.11
N LYS A 208 -23.68 15.67 30.06
CA LYS A 208 -24.82 14.78 30.15
C LYS A 208 -24.53 13.43 29.50
N ASP A 209 -25.22 12.40 29.97
CA ASP A 209 -25.13 11.08 29.37
C ASP A 209 -25.61 11.12 27.91
N ILE A 210 -24.88 10.45 27.05
CA ILE A 210 -25.29 10.22 25.67
C ILE A 210 -26.21 9.01 25.62
N GLN A 211 -27.46 9.21 25.18
CA GLN A 211 -28.48 8.16 25.06
C GLN A 211 -28.61 7.66 23.61
N SER A 212 -28.20 8.46 22.64
CA SER A 212 -28.22 8.09 21.22
C SER A 212 -27.09 8.77 20.47
N LEU A 213 -26.53 8.03 19.50
CA LEU A 213 -25.45 8.46 18.63
C LEU A 213 -25.84 8.16 17.18
N VAL A 214 -25.69 9.12 16.28
CA VAL A 214 -25.83 8.90 14.83
C VAL A 214 -24.45 8.99 14.22
N ALA A 215 -24.00 7.92 13.57
CA ALA A 215 -22.72 7.87 12.90
C ALA A 215 -22.86 7.37 11.46
N SER A 216 -21.93 7.76 10.61
CA SER A 216 -21.80 7.22 9.26
C SER A 216 -20.38 6.78 9.00
N TYR A 217 -20.22 5.79 8.10
CA TYR A 217 -18.93 5.56 7.47
C TYR A 217 -19.01 5.70 5.95
N GLU A 218 -17.95 6.27 5.40
CA GLU A 218 -17.68 6.40 3.98
C GLU A 218 -16.48 5.51 3.66
N LEU A 219 -16.70 4.53 2.77
CA LEU A 219 -15.63 3.68 2.24
C LEU A 219 -15.51 4.00 0.76
N GLU A 220 -14.28 4.29 0.31
CA GLU A 220 -14.00 4.67 -1.06
C GLU A 220 -14.55 3.63 -2.04
N GLY A 221 -15.36 4.09 -3.01
CA GLY A 221 -16.01 3.23 -3.99
C GLY A 221 -17.31 2.57 -3.54
N TYR A 222 -17.80 2.79 -2.32
CA TYR A 222 -19.03 2.24 -1.79
C TYR A 222 -20.03 3.33 -1.42
N GLU A 223 -21.30 2.94 -1.27
CA GLU A 223 -22.32 3.86 -0.74
C GLU A 223 -22.11 4.07 0.76
N THR A 224 -22.30 5.32 1.21
CA THR A 224 -22.21 5.71 2.61
C THR A 224 -23.27 4.96 3.45
N VAL A 225 -22.83 4.39 4.55
CA VAL A 225 -23.70 3.75 5.54
C VAL A 225 -23.92 4.70 6.71
N THR A 226 -25.17 4.86 7.13
CA THR A 226 -25.53 5.69 8.30
C THR A 226 -26.38 4.87 9.25
N GLU A 227 -26.02 4.88 10.53
CA GLU A 227 -26.74 4.11 11.56
C GLU A 227 -26.95 4.95 12.82
N THR A 228 -28.03 4.67 13.54
CA THR A 228 -28.33 5.25 14.84
C THR A 228 -28.14 4.20 15.93
N PHE A 229 -27.28 4.51 16.87
CA PHE A 229 -26.95 3.65 18.00
C PHE A 229 -27.68 4.13 19.27
N SER A 230 -28.46 3.26 19.88
CA SER A 230 -28.98 3.48 21.23
C SER A 230 -27.94 3.05 22.24
N THR A 231 -27.61 3.90 23.22
CA THR A 231 -26.52 3.70 24.13
C THR A 231 -26.80 4.35 25.49
N SER A 232 -25.85 4.27 26.42
CA SER A 232 -25.82 5.06 27.64
C SER A 232 -24.35 5.27 28.01
N ILE A 233 -23.79 6.41 27.57
CA ILE A 233 -22.40 6.78 27.84
C ILE A 233 -22.40 7.92 28.84
N ALA A 234 -22.03 7.61 30.08
CA ALA A 234 -21.91 8.64 31.11
C ALA A 234 -20.90 9.72 30.69
N SER A 235 -21.04 10.92 31.25
CA SER A 235 -20.06 12.00 31.05
C SER A 235 -18.63 11.47 31.25
N PHE A 236 -17.74 11.70 30.29
CA PHE A 236 -16.36 11.21 30.16
C PHE A 236 -16.18 9.69 30.01
N GLY A 237 -17.29 8.93 29.96
CA GLY A 237 -17.28 7.54 29.59
C GLY A 237 -16.89 7.33 28.14
N THR A 238 -16.33 6.15 27.86
CA THR A 238 -16.03 5.67 26.49
C THR A 238 -16.96 4.53 26.14
N ALA A 239 -17.28 4.39 24.85
CA ALA A 239 -18.00 3.23 24.33
C ALA A 239 -17.52 2.88 22.94
N SER A 240 -17.60 1.58 22.61
CA SER A 240 -17.30 1.07 21.28
C SER A 240 -18.58 0.64 20.58
N PHE A 241 -18.61 0.82 19.26
CA PHE A 241 -19.73 0.50 18.41
C PHE A 241 -19.28 -0.30 17.20
N SER A 242 -20.23 -1.04 16.62
CA SER A 242 -20.05 -1.76 15.37
C SER A 242 -21.23 -1.46 14.46
N PHE A 243 -20.97 -1.06 13.23
CA PHE A 243 -22.03 -0.92 12.23
C PHE A 243 -22.63 -2.29 11.90
N SER A 244 -23.96 -2.32 11.75
CA SER A 244 -24.68 -3.56 11.42
C SER A 244 -24.53 -3.93 9.95
N GLU A 245 -24.45 -2.93 9.05
CA GLU A 245 -24.28 -3.13 7.62
C GLU A 245 -22.79 -3.29 7.28
N LYS A 246 -22.45 -4.44 6.67
CA LYS A 246 -21.11 -4.76 6.20
C LYS A 246 -21.02 -4.58 4.70
N LYS A 247 -19.91 -4.07 4.20
CA LYS A 247 -19.56 -4.05 2.77
C LYS A 247 -18.58 -5.17 2.47
N ASN A 248 -18.75 -5.84 1.32
CA ASN A 248 -17.79 -6.81 0.82
C ASN A 248 -16.64 -6.08 0.13
N ILE A 249 -15.49 -6.00 0.79
CA ILE A 249 -14.30 -5.32 0.25
C ILE A 249 -13.49 -6.25 -0.62
N LEU A 250 -13.01 -5.72 -1.74
CA LEU A 250 -12.06 -6.38 -2.62
C LEU A 250 -10.62 -6.27 -2.05
N PRO A 251 -9.69 -7.09 -2.51
CA PRO A 251 -8.28 -6.95 -2.12
C PRO A 251 -7.71 -5.63 -2.60
N GLY A 252 -6.87 -5.03 -1.78
CA GLY A 252 -6.20 -3.77 -2.08
C GLY A 252 -6.17 -2.81 -0.90
N THR A 253 -5.68 -1.61 -1.15
CA THR A 253 -5.66 -0.53 -0.16
C THR A 253 -7.01 0.18 -0.15
N HIS A 254 -7.57 0.32 1.02
CA HIS A 254 -8.85 0.99 1.26
C HIS A 254 -8.67 2.16 2.21
N LYS A 255 -9.52 3.17 2.02
CA LYS A 255 -9.62 4.32 2.90
C LYS A 255 -11.04 4.42 3.43
N ILE A 256 -11.16 4.38 4.76
CA ILE A 256 -12.44 4.56 5.46
C ILE A 256 -12.42 5.86 6.23
N LYS A 257 -13.56 6.56 6.22
CA LYS A 257 -13.81 7.75 7.00
C LYS A 257 -15.05 7.52 7.85
N ILE A 258 -14.97 7.76 9.14
CA ILE A 258 -16.12 7.73 10.06
C ILE A 258 -16.46 9.16 10.46
N ASN A 259 -17.75 9.48 10.46
CA ASN A 259 -18.29 10.77 10.91
C ASN A 259 -19.34 10.52 11.99
N ILE A 260 -19.28 11.25 13.08
CA ILE A 260 -20.36 11.38 14.02
C ILE A 260 -21.27 12.54 13.53
N LEU A 261 -22.53 12.25 13.29
CA LEU A 261 -23.49 13.18 12.70
C LEU A 261 -24.35 13.87 13.75
N GLY A 262 -24.43 13.33 14.96
CA GLY A 262 -25.16 13.93 16.06
C GLY A 262 -25.31 13.02 17.27
N VAL A 263 -25.64 13.64 18.40
CA VAL A 263 -25.87 12.99 19.70
C VAL A 263 -27.15 13.48 20.32
N ASN A 264 -27.88 12.61 21.00
CA ASN A 264 -29.16 12.92 21.70
C ASN A 264 -30.16 13.67 20.84
N GLY A 265 -30.17 13.47 19.53
CA GLY A 265 -31.08 14.10 18.57
C GLY A 265 -30.72 15.54 18.21
N GLY A 266 -29.56 16.04 18.60
CA GLY A 266 -28.99 17.34 18.26
C GLY A 266 -27.72 17.21 17.42
N GLU A 267 -27.26 18.36 16.87
CA GLU A 267 -25.93 18.48 16.26
C GLU A 267 -24.85 18.54 17.36
N ASP A 268 -23.64 18.15 17.01
CA ASP A 268 -22.50 18.14 17.88
C ASP A 268 -21.35 19.00 17.27
N ASN A 269 -20.30 19.25 18.05
CA ASN A 269 -19.09 19.91 17.55
C ASN A 269 -18.45 19.00 16.47
N THR A 270 -18.14 19.57 15.31
CA THR A 270 -17.65 18.79 14.15
C THR A 270 -16.15 18.64 14.09
N ASP A 271 -15.39 19.34 14.95
CA ASP A 271 -13.93 19.41 14.83
C ASP A 271 -13.21 18.10 15.16
N ASP A 272 -13.78 17.29 16.08
CA ASP A 272 -13.22 16.00 16.52
C ASP A 272 -14.14 14.79 16.24
N ASN A 273 -15.14 14.99 15.39
CA ASN A 273 -16.13 13.99 15.01
C ASN A 273 -15.78 13.20 13.77
N VAL A 274 -14.59 13.38 13.20
CA VAL A 274 -14.19 12.79 11.94
C VAL A 274 -12.82 12.15 12.07
N LEU A 275 -12.74 10.86 11.78
CA LEU A 275 -11.46 10.15 11.60
C LEU A 275 -11.42 9.46 10.25
N THR A 276 -10.20 9.32 9.75
CA THR A 276 -9.90 8.57 8.52
C THR A 276 -8.81 7.57 8.80
N LYS A 277 -8.97 6.35 8.26
CA LYS A 277 -7.97 5.28 8.35
C LYS A 277 -7.76 4.62 7.00
N GLU A 278 -6.49 4.30 6.69
CA GLU A 278 -6.13 3.43 5.57
C GLU A 278 -5.80 2.03 6.08
N PHE A 279 -6.19 1.02 5.32
CA PHE A 279 -5.92 -0.38 5.62
C PHE A 279 -5.84 -1.20 4.33
N ASN A 280 -5.23 -2.39 4.40
CA ASN A 280 -5.08 -3.29 3.26
C ASN A 280 -5.94 -4.53 3.45
N ALA A 281 -6.72 -4.89 2.42
CA ALA A 281 -7.45 -6.15 2.35
C ALA A 281 -6.67 -7.18 1.54
N SER A 282 -6.56 -8.41 2.06
CA SER A 282 -5.84 -9.53 1.44
C SER A 282 -6.79 -10.60 0.93
N LEU A 283 -6.33 -11.36 -0.06
CA LEU A 283 -7.03 -12.56 -0.58
C LEU A 283 -6.88 -13.78 0.33
N GLY A 284 -5.93 -13.74 1.25
CA GLY A 284 -5.64 -14.82 2.17
C GLY A 284 -4.28 -14.64 2.83
N GLU A 285 -3.97 -15.58 3.73
CA GLU A 285 -2.72 -15.62 4.46
C GLU A 285 -1.93 -16.88 4.09
N LYS A 286 -0.61 -16.78 4.07
CA LYS A 286 0.31 -17.88 3.83
C LYS A 286 1.28 -18.04 4.97
N GLN A 287 1.88 -19.23 5.05
CA GLN A 287 2.94 -19.47 6.01
C GLN A 287 4.14 -18.59 5.68
N ARG A 288 4.57 -17.81 6.65
CA ARG A 288 5.83 -17.08 6.56
C ARG A 288 7.01 -18.04 6.73
N ILE A 289 7.96 -17.93 5.83
CA ILE A 289 9.30 -18.48 5.99
C ILE A 289 10.26 -17.30 6.18
N PRO A 290 10.75 -17.04 7.39
CA PRO A 290 11.64 -15.92 7.66
C PRO A 290 12.96 -16.04 6.90
N MET A 291 13.45 -14.90 6.37
CA MET A 291 14.74 -14.79 5.70
C MET A 291 15.84 -14.42 6.69
N ILE A 292 16.91 -15.21 6.68
CA ILE A 292 18.15 -14.92 7.43
C ILE A 292 19.22 -14.46 6.43
N GLU A 293 19.72 -13.26 6.63
CA GLU A 293 20.86 -12.73 5.88
C GLU A 293 22.02 -12.50 6.86
N HIS A 294 23.18 -13.10 6.57
CA HIS A 294 24.30 -13.12 7.52
C HIS A 294 25.60 -12.69 6.86
N PHE A 295 26.21 -11.65 7.34
CA PHE A 295 27.52 -11.14 6.90
C PHE A 295 28.62 -11.70 7.80
N SER A 296 29.56 -12.43 7.22
CA SER A 296 30.60 -13.17 7.93
C SER A 296 31.88 -13.27 7.10
N SER A 297 32.97 -13.76 7.69
CA SER A 297 34.23 -14.02 6.99
C SER A 297 35.02 -15.11 7.72
N SER A 298 35.68 -15.98 6.96
CA SER A 298 36.60 -16.99 7.46
C SER A 298 37.86 -16.40 8.17
N THR A 299 38.06 -15.08 8.10
CA THR A 299 39.12 -14.36 8.84
C THR A 299 38.64 -13.66 10.10
N CYS A 300 37.35 -13.74 10.39
CA CYS A 300 36.69 -13.01 11.48
C CYS A 300 36.57 -13.89 12.75
N ALA A 301 37.42 -13.64 13.73
CA ALA A 301 37.40 -14.42 14.98
C ALA A 301 36.08 -14.31 15.79
N PRO A 302 35.43 -13.13 15.93
CA PRO A 302 34.12 -13.05 16.59
C PRO A 302 33.00 -13.79 15.84
N CYS A 303 33.16 -14.05 14.54
CA CYS A 303 32.16 -14.72 13.71
C CYS A 303 31.95 -16.18 14.11
N VAL A 304 32.98 -16.87 14.61
CA VAL A 304 32.95 -18.29 14.99
C VAL A 304 31.79 -18.60 15.94
N LEU A 305 31.65 -17.83 17.01
CA LEU A 305 30.58 -18.06 17.99
C LEU A 305 29.20 -17.88 17.38
N ILE A 306 29.04 -16.83 16.57
CA ILE A 306 27.75 -16.55 15.91
C ILE A 306 27.43 -17.63 14.89
N ASN A 307 28.39 -18.06 14.05
CA ASN A 307 28.22 -19.15 13.11
C ASN A 307 27.78 -20.45 13.78
N GLN A 308 28.45 -20.86 14.88
CA GLN A 308 28.08 -22.06 15.63
C GLN A 308 26.67 -21.99 16.23
N LEU A 309 26.28 -20.82 16.75
CA LEU A 309 24.93 -20.63 17.28
C LEU A 309 23.86 -20.64 16.17
N MET A 310 24.17 -20.08 15.02
CA MET A 310 23.29 -20.11 13.84
C MET A 310 23.11 -21.54 13.32
N VAL A 311 24.18 -22.34 13.19
CA VAL A 311 24.10 -23.77 12.84
C VAL A 311 23.17 -24.51 13.80
N LYS A 312 23.27 -24.27 15.10
CA LYS A 312 22.39 -24.88 16.08
C LYS A 312 20.92 -24.51 15.90
N VAL A 313 20.62 -23.25 15.60
CA VAL A 313 19.25 -22.77 15.37
C VAL A 313 18.69 -23.37 14.09
N THR A 314 19.44 -23.37 13.01
CA THR A 314 19.00 -23.87 11.69
C THR A 314 18.78 -25.39 11.72
N THR A 315 19.70 -26.16 12.32
CA THR A 315 19.56 -27.62 12.47
C THR A 315 18.32 -28.03 13.29
N ASN A 316 17.96 -27.23 14.30
CA ASN A 316 16.79 -27.52 15.14
C ASN A 316 15.44 -27.08 14.52
N ASN A 317 15.47 -26.34 13.41
CA ASN A 317 14.27 -25.77 12.80
C ASN A 317 14.23 -25.95 11.27
N PRO A 318 14.40 -27.19 10.75
CA PRO A 318 14.41 -27.44 9.31
C PRO A 318 13.09 -27.00 8.66
N GLY A 319 13.16 -26.36 7.49
CA GLY A 319 12.00 -25.88 6.74
C GLY A 319 11.31 -24.63 7.29
N LYS A 320 11.84 -24.02 8.37
CA LYS A 320 11.25 -22.84 9.00
C LYS A 320 12.03 -21.55 8.74
N TYR A 321 12.96 -21.55 7.82
CA TYR A 321 13.78 -20.41 7.46
C TYR A 321 14.32 -20.54 6.03
N THR A 322 14.74 -19.41 5.47
CA THR A 322 15.61 -19.33 4.31
C THR A 322 16.87 -18.59 4.75
N TYR A 323 18.04 -18.98 4.25
CA TYR A 323 19.31 -18.45 4.73
C TYR A 323 20.26 -18.17 3.56
N THR A 324 20.89 -16.99 3.59
CA THR A 324 22.00 -16.62 2.70
C THR A 324 23.08 -15.97 3.51
N LYS A 325 24.32 -16.46 3.38
CA LYS A 325 25.51 -15.91 4.03
C LYS A 325 26.41 -15.21 3.03
N TYR A 326 26.71 -13.96 3.30
CA TYR A 326 27.57 -13.11 2.50
C TYR A 326 29.00 -13.14 3.05
N ALA A 327 29.93 -13.72 2.28
CA ALA A 327 31.36 -13.73 2.58
C ALA A 327 31.95 -12.36 2.32
N VAL A 328 32.51 -11.68 3.35
CA VAL A 328 33.02 -10.32 3.20
C VAL A 328 34.56 -10.28 3.11
N ASN A 329 35.12 -9.21 2.48
CA ASN A 329 36.57 -9.04 2.25
C ASN A 329 37.33 -8.40 3.43
N TRP A 330 36.77 -8.52 4.65
CA TRP A 330 37.39 -8.10 5.91
C TRP A 330 36.93 -8.99 7.09
N PRO A 331 37.61 -8.95 8.23
CA PRO A 331 38.90 -8.30 8.54
C PRO A 331 40.09 -8.96 7.85
N GLY A 332 41.24 -8.29 7.91
CA GLY A 332 42.50 -8.83 7.40
C GLY A 332 42.51 -8.99 5.88
N LYS A 333 42.67 -10.23 5.40
CA LYS A 333 42.63 -10.55 3.96
C LYS A 333 41.22 -10.77 3.44
N GLY A 334 40.23 -10.86 4.35
CA GLY A 334 38.87 -11.21 4.02
C GLY A 334 38.65 -12.69 3.70
N ASP A 335 37.42 -13.01 3.37
CA ASP A 335 37.02 -14.36 2.97
C ASP A 335 37.45 -14.64 1.52
N PRO A 336 38.06 -15.80 1.20
CA PRO A 336 38.38 -16.16 -0.16
C PRO A 336 37.21 -16.21 -1.12
N TYR A 337 35.96 -16.46 -0.62
CA TYR A 337 34.75 -16.55 -1.41
C TYR A 337 33.99 -15.24 -1.51
N PHE A 338 34.68 -14.13 -1.22
CA PHE A 338 34.15 -12.80 -1.46
C PHE A 338 33.86 -12.56 -2.95
N ILE A 339 32.65 -12.09 -3.24
CA ILE A 339 32.24 -11.56 -4.56
C ILE A 339 31.72 -10.13 -4.40
N SER A 340 31.66 -9.37 -5.50
CA SER A 340 31.23 -7.96 -5.49
C SER A 340 29.84 -7.75 -4.92
N GLU A 341 28.93 -8.66 -5.21
CA GLU A 341 27.54 -8.64 -4.73
C GLU A 341 27.44 -8.70 -3.19
N ASN A 342 28.41 -9.38 -2.55
CA ASN A 342 28.47 -9.40 -1.08
C ASN A 342 28.78 -8.01 -0.52
N TYR A 343 29.67 -7.25 -1.16
CA TYR A 343 29.98 -5.88 -0.75
C TYR A 343 28.79 -4.94 -1.00
N ASP A 344 28.13 -5.06 -2.12
CA ASP A 344 26.94 -4.25 -2.42
C ASP A 344 25.81 -4.51 -1.43
N LYS A 345 25.63 -5.77 -1.00
CA LYS A 345 24.68 -6.12 0.08
C LYS A 345 25.12 -5.52 1.42
N CYS A 346 26.42 -5.38 1.69
CA CYS A 346 26.91 -4.64 2.85
C CYS A 346 26.51 -3.17 2.78
N ILE A 347 26.64 -2.52 1.61
CA ILE A 347 26.18 -1.14 1.41
C ILE A 347 24.66 -1.06 1.59
N TYR A 348 23.92 -1.99 0.99
CA TYR A 348 22.45 -2.04 1.07
C TYR A 348 21.94 -2.09 2.52
N TYR A 349 22.61 -2.86 3.40
CA TYR A 349 22.26 -2.99 4.83
C TYR A 349 23.08 -2.10 5.76
N ASN A 350 23.98 -1.25 5.22
CA ASN A 350 24.90 -0.41 5.99
C ASN A 350 25.78 -1.23 6.96
N VAL A 351 26.28 -2.38 6.49
CA VAL A 351 27.15 -3.28 7.25
C VAL A 351 28.60 -2.79 7.14
N SER A 352 29.19 -2.37 8.25
CA SER A 352 30.59 -1.92 8.32
C SER A 352 31.48 -2.85 9.17
N THR A 353 30.88 -3.75 9.92
CA THR A 353 31.59 -4.72 10.78
C THR A 353 30.94 -6.09 10.66
N VAL A 354 31.70 -7.16 10.92
CA VAL A 354 31.18 -8.53 10.98
C VAL A 354 31.53 -9.17 12.34
N PRO A 355 30.72 -10.12 12.82
CA PRO A 355 29.50 -10.63 12.19
C PRO A 355 28.31 -9.68 12.31
N GLN A 356 27.39 -9.72 11.35
CA GLN A 356 26.05 -9.15 11.48
C GLN A 356 25.01 -10.11 10.91
N VAL A 357 23.93 -10.30 11.63
CA VAL A 357 22.84 -11.20 11.25
C VAL A 357 21.54 -10.43 11.23
N PHE A 358 20.80 -10.58 10.15
CA PHE A 358 19.47 -10.00 9.95
C PHE A 358 18.43 -11.12 9.89
N LEU A 359 17.29 -10.91 10.54
CA LEU A 359 16.09 -11.73 10.42
C LEU A 359 14.98 -10.87 9.84
N ASP A 360 14.50 -11.20 8.64
CA ASP A 360 13.55 -10.38 7.87
C ASP A 360 13.98 -8.90 7.82
N ALA A 361 15.25 -8.66 7.49
CA ALA A 361 15.93 -7.36 7.44
C ALA A 361 16.11 -6.65 8.80
N GLU A 362 15.70 -7.23 9.91
CA GLU A 362 15.93 -6.71 11.26
C GLU A 362 17.29 -7.17 11.80
N LEU A 363 18.20 -6.21 12.04
CA LEU A 363 19.54 -6.48 12.58
C LEU A 363 19.44 -7.01 14.02
N GLN A 364 20.11 -8.14 14.30
CA GLN A 364 20.12 -8.78 15.61
C GLN A 364 21.23 -8.22 16.49
N LEU A 365 20.86 -7.43 17.49
CA LEU A 365 21.79 -6.79 18.44
C LEU A 365 21.35 -6.97 19.90
N SER A 366 22.34 -6.93 20.80
CA SER A 366 22.16 -6.66 22.23
C SER A 366 23.07 -5.49 22.62
N GLY A 367 22.51 -4.31 22.84
CA GLY A 367 23.25 -3.05 22.81
C GLY A 367 23.94 -2.87 21.46
N ASN A 368 25.25 -2.72 21.44
CA ASN A 368 26.06 -2.59 20.21
C ASN A 368 26.73 -3.91 19.79
N THR A 369 26.35 -5.05 20.37
CA THR A 369 27.00 -6.34 20.11
C THR A 369 26.10 -7.19 19.22
N ALA A 370 26.67 -7.70 18.11
CA ALA A 370 26.01 -8.63 17.20
C ALA A 370 25.52 -9.89 17.94
N GLN A 371 24.33 -10.33 17.59
CA GLN A 371 23.69 -11.52 18.16
C GLN A 371 23.31 -12.49 17.04
N PRO A 372 23.24 -13.82 17.33
CA PRO A 372 22.60 -14.77 16.44
C PRO A 372 21.08 -14.57 16.47
N VAL A 373 20.40 -15.06 15.46
CA VAL A 373 18.95 -15.29 15.56
C VAL A 373 18.72 -16.37 16.64
N THR A 374 17.85 -16.09 17.60
CA THR A 374 17.46 -17.09 18.58
C THR A 374 16.30 -17.94 18.04
N GLN A 375 16.18 -19.20 18.52
CA GLN A 375 15.04 -20.05 18.17
C GLN A 375 13.70 -19.38 18.47
N THR A 376 13.58 -18.68 19.59
CA THR A 376 12.37 -17.96 19.98
C THR A 376 12.02 -16.88 18.95
N LYS A 377 12.97 -16.05 18.54
CA LYS A 377 12.73 -15.01 17.52
C LYS A 377 12.36 -15.60 16.17
N LEU A 378 13.07 -16.68 15.76
CA LEU A 378 12.76 -17.37 14.51
C LEU A 378 11.31 -17.88 14.50
N LEU A 379 10.88 -18.56 15.57
CA LEU A 379 9.53 -19.09 15.67
C LEU A 379 8.48 -17.98 15.78
N GLN A 380 8.75 -16.92 16.54
CA GLN A 380 7.87 -15.76 16.59
C GLN A 380 7.66 -15.14 15.19
N ARG A 381 8.72 -15.09 14.37
CA ARG A 381 8.63 -14.56 13.02
C ARG A 381 7.93 -15.55 12.08
N TYR A 382 8.18 -16.83 12.21
CA TYR A 382 7.52 -17.92 11.47
C TYR A 382 6.00 -17.94 11.71
N ASP A 383 5.54 -17.64 12.92
CA ASP A 383 4.13 -17.64 13.31
C ASP A 383 3.37 -16.37 12.82
N VAL A 384 4.08 -15.36 12.28
CA VAL A 384 3.43 -14.18 11.66
C VAL A 384 2.99 -14.52 10.26
N PRO A 385 1.71 -14.32 9.88
CA PRO A 385 1.26 -14.57 8.53
C PRO A 385 2.04 -13.80 7.46
N ALA A 386 2.19 -14.39 6.28
CA ALA A 386 2.71 -13.76 5.07
C ALA A 386 1.59 -13.54 4.06
N PHE A 387 1.74 -12.52 3.23
CA PHE A 387 0.81 -12.18 2.15
C PHE A 387 1.44 -12.34 0.76
N ALA A 388 2.59 -12.97 0.70
CA ALA A 388 3.24 -13.42 -0.53
C ALA A 388 3.57 -14.91 -0.40
N GLU A 389 3.55 -15.63 -1.50
CA GLU A 389 3.93 -17.03 -1.60
C GLU A 389 4.99 -17.20 -2.66
N ILE A 390 5.98 -18.02 -2.38
CA ILE A 390 7.07 -18.32 -3.31
C ILE A 390 7.13 -19.83 -3.49
N ARG A 391 7.11 -20.29 -4.75
CA ARG A 391 7.30 -21.67 -5.13
C ARG A 391 8.17 -21.74 -6.39
N GLY A 392 8.77 -22.87 -6.61
CA GLY A 392 9.55 -23.09 -7.81
C GLY A 392 10.52 -24.24 -7.67
N ALA A 393 11.28 -24.48 -8.73
CA ALA A 393 12.27 -25.55 -8.76
C ALA A 393 13.55 -25.07 -9.42
N PHE A 394 14.65 -25.73 -9.07
CA PHE A 394 15.93 -25.60 -9.77
C PHE A 394 16.49 -26.99 -10.09
N ASN A 395 17.26 -27.05 -11.15
CA ASN A 395 17.95 -28.25 -11.60
C ASN A 395 19.39 -27.92 -11.95
N VAL A 396 20.28 -28.83 -11.59
CA VAL A 396 21.71 -28.74 -11.86
C VAL A 396 22.07 -29.64 -13.04
N ASN A 397 22.72 -29.08 -14.06
CA ASN A 397 23.30 -29.87 -15.15
C ASN A 397 24.79 -30.08 -14.90
N PRO A 398 25.23 -31.32 -14.57
CA PRO A 398 26.63 -31.59 -14.27
C PRO A 398 27.53 -31.59 -15.51
N GLU A 399 26.98 -31.72 -16.74
CA GLU A 399 27.78 -31.75 -17.96
C GLU A 399 28.39 -30.40 -18.31
N ASP A 400 27.65 -29.31 -18.07
CA ASP A 400 28.07 -27.95 -18.36
C ASP A 400 28.19 -27.07 -17.13
N SER A 401 27.95 -27.61 -15.93
CA SER A 401 27.97 -26.89 -14.65
C SER A 401 26.99 -25.71 -14.59
N THR A 402 25.80 -25.88 -15.16
CA THR A 402 24.75 -24.84 -15.11
C THR A 402 23.66 -25.17 -14.10
N VAL A 403 23.08 -24.13 -13.53
CA VAL A 403 21.86 -24.19 -12.71
C VAL A 403 20.75 -23.51 -13.50
N THR A 404 19.71 -24.27 -13.81
CA THR A 404 18.47 -23.71 -14.35
C THR A 404 17.44 -23.63 -13.24
N LEU A 405 16.79 -22.48 -13.07
CA LEU A 405 15.80 -22.26 -12.03
C LEU A 405 14.57 -21.53 -12.58
N ILE A 406 13.42 -21.87 -12.01
CA ILE A 406 12.15 -21.17 -12.23
C ILE A 406 11.54 -20.90 -10.86
N ALA A 407 11.22 -19.63 -10.58
CA ALA A 407 10.59 -19.20 -9.35
C ALA A 407 9.31 -18.41 -9.65
N ASP A 408 8.20 -18.82 -9.05
CA ASP A 408 6.93 -18.10 -9.06
C ASP A 408 6.76 -17.38 -7.72
N VAL A 409 6.46 -16.09 -7.78
CA VAL A 409 6.14 -15.23 -6.64
C VAL A 409 4.72 -14.76 -6.80
N ALA A 410 3.81 -15.26 -5.97
CA ALA A 410 2.41 -14.86 -5.92
C ALA A 410 2.15 -13.86 -4.78
N SER A 411 1.18 -12.98 -4.95
CA SER A 411 0.79 -12.05 -3.92
C SER A 411 -0.70 -12.10 -3.61
N TYR A 412 -1.01 -11.96 -2.32
CA TYR A 412 -2.37 -11.92 -1.76
C TYR A 412 -2.79 -10.50 -1.34
N VAL A 413 -1.91 -9.54 -1.53
CA VAL A 413 -2.11 -8.08 -1.40
C VAL A 413 -1.46 -7.39 -2.59
N ASN A 414 -1.75 -6.11 -2.81
CA ASN A 414 -0.98 -5.34 -3.79
C ASN A 414 0.44 -5.11 -3.26
N LEU A 415 1.44 -5.58 -3.99
CA LEU A 415 2.86 -5.34 -3.74
C LEU A 415 3.38 -4.36 -4.79
N ASP A 416 3.43 -3.09 -4.44
CA ASP A 416 4.05 -2.04 -5.25
C ASP A 416 5.45 -1.74 -4.70
N ASN A 417 6.41 -1.40 -5.59
CA ASN A 417 7.78 -1.03 -5.22
C ASN A 417 8.56 -2.11 -4.44
N VAL A 418 8.37 -3.37 -4.77
CA VAL A 418 9.13 -4.47 -4.17
C VAL A 418 10.28 -4.92 -5.06
N LYS A 419 11.23 -5.60 -4.46
CA LYS A 419 12.35 -6.27 -5.11
C LYS A 419 12.28 -7.77 -4.82
N THR A 420 12.41 -8.57 -5.87
CA THR A 420 12.64 -10.01 -5.74
C THR A 420 14.12 -10.28 -5.81
N PHE A 421 14.66 -10.97 -4.84
CA PHE A 421 16.03 -11.44 -4.80
C PHE A 421 16.08 -12.94 -4.96
N ILE A 422 17.07 -13.43 -5.71
CA ILE A 422 17.31 -14.84 -5.95
C ILE A 422 18.80 -15.09 -5.81
N SER A 423 19.21 -15.91 -4.85
CA SER A 423 20.61 -16.30 -4.67
C SER A 423 20.79 -17.82 -4.87
N ILE A 424 21.91 -18.19 -5.44
CA ILE A 424 22.43 -19.55 -5.45
C ILE A 424 23.47 -19.64 -4.36
N ASN A 425 23.24 -20.47 -3.38
CA ASN A 425 24.15 -20.70 -2.26
C ASN A 425 24.68 -22.13 -2.30
N GLU A 426 25.85 -22.35 -1.75
CA GLU A 426 26.33 -23.69 -1.42
C GLU A 426 26.06 -23.97 0.05
N LYS A 427 25.46 -25.13 0.34
CA LYS A 427 25.02 -25.50 1.69
C LYS A 427 26.19 -25.62 2.65
N THR A 428 27.32 -26.19 2.16
CA THR A 428 28.54 -26.35 2.97
C THR A 428 29.79 -26.13 2.10
N THR A 429 30.69 -25.27 2.57
CA THR A 429 31.98 -25.02 1.93
C THR A 429 33.14 -25.29 2.87
N THR A 430 34.27 -25.72 2.36
CA THR A 430 35.48 -26.09 3.11
C THR A 430 36.75 -25.48 2.53
N GLU A 431 36.80 -25.15 1.23
CA GLU A 431 38.01 -24.62 0.59
C GLU A 431 38.26 -23.15 0.91
N ASN A 432 37.27 -22.43 1.49
CA ASN A 432 37.49 -21.07 2.05
C ASN A 432 38.08 -21.10 3.48
N VAL A 433 38.41 -22.25 4.01
CA VAL A 433 39.17 -22.41 5.25
C VAL A 433 40.61 -22.00 5.02
N LEU A 434 41.11 -21.05 5.81
CA LEU A 434 42.47 -20.56 5.70
C LEU A 434 43.42 -21.27 6.67
N GLU A 435 44.51 -21.86 6.14
CA GLU A 435 45.56 -22.48 6.97
C GLU A 435 46.26 -21.48 7.90
N TYR A 436 46.45 -20.22 7.43
CA TYR A 436 47.07 -19.14 8.17
C TYR A 436 46.23 -17.86 8.12
N GLY A 437 45.93 -17.32 9.27
CA GLY A 437 45.17 -16.08 9.40
C GLY A 437 43.66 -16.27 9.31
N GLY A 438 43.18 -17.51 9.30
CA GLY A 438 41.76 -17.86 9.44
C GLY A 438 41.28 -17.79 10.89
N ASN A 439 40.01 -17.89 11.07
CA ASN A 439 39.33 -17.85 12.36
C ASN A 439 39.25 -19.20 13.11
N GLY A 440 39.71 -20.28 12.47
CA GLY A 440 39.77 -21.63 13.02
C GLY A 440 38.54 -22.50 12.75
N GLU A 441 37.57 -22.02 11.99
CA GLU A 441 36.44 -22.84 11.49
C GLU A 441 36.95 -23.76 10.36
N THR A 442 36.32 -24.94 10.23
CA THR A 442 36.69 -25.96 9.25
C THR A 442 35.64 -26.13 8.14
N GLU A 443 34.49 -25.55 8.30
CA GLU A 443 33.40 -25.55 7.34
C GLU A 443 32.53 -24.31 7.51
N PHE A 444 31.88 -23.86 6.45
CA PHE A 444 30.96 -22.74 6.44
C PHE A 444 29.66 -23.16 5.75
N HIS A 445 28.53 -22.52 6.11
CA HIS A 445 27.22 -22.94 5.63
C HIS A 445 26.48 -21.79 4.95
N HIS A 446 25.66 -22.15 3.93
CA HIS A 446 24.79 -21.24 3.19
C HIS A 446 25.52 -20.08 2.49
N ILE A 447 26.72 -20.36 1.96
CA ILE A 447 27.58 -19.34 1.33
C ILE A 447 27.03 -18.98 -0.05
N MET A 448 26.77 -17.71 -0.26
CA MET A 448 26.29 -17.20 -1.54
C MET A 448 27.37 -17.28 -2.62
N MET A 449 27.09 -18.02 -3.69
CA MET A 449 27.92 -18.19 -4.86
C MET A 449 27.57 -17.25 -6.00
N ALA A 450 26.27 -16.89 -6.11
CA ALA A 450 25.78 -15.99 -7.14
C ALA A 450 24.45 -15.34 -6.73
N MET A 451 24.15 -14.16 -7.28
CA MET A 451 22.85 -13.50 -7.14
C MET A 451 22.32 -13.11 -8.51
N MET A 452 21.09 -13.53 -8.80
CA MET A 452 20.46 -13.25 -10.08
C MET A 452 20.17 -11.75 -10.20
N ASN A 453 20.50 -11.17 -11.35
CA ASN A 453 20.39 -9.73 -11.61
C ASN A 453 21.23 -8.84 -10.68
N GLY A 454 22.21 -9.42 -9.99
CA GLY A 454 23.10 -8.71 -9.05
C GLY A 454 22.42 -8.32 -7.74
N SER A 455 23.14 -7.56 -6.92
CA SER A 455 22.79 -7.21 -5.55
C SER A 455 21.59 -6.25 -5.41
N ASP A 456 21.19 -5.57 -6.48
CA ASP A 456 20.06 -4.64 -6.48
C ASP A 456 18.69 -5.34 -6.44
N GLY A 457 18.65 -6.64 -6.78
CA GLY A 457 17.43 -7.39 -6.93
C GLY A 457 16.63 -7.00 -8.19
N ILE A 458 15.50 -7.62 -8.39
CA ILE A 458 14.64 -7.44 -9.55
C ILE A 458 13.44 -6.60 -9.13
N ALA A 459 13.34 -5.37 -9.64
CA ALA A 459 12.20 -4.51 -9.37
C ALA A 459 10.91 -5.19 -9.85
N THR A 460 9.93 -5.29 -8.98
CA THR A 460 8.74 -6.10 -9.20
C THR A 460 7.49 -5.37 -8.70
N THR A 461 6.38 -5.54 -9.39
CA THR A 461 5.04 -5.15 -8.95
C THR A 461 4.14 -6.35 -9.16
N ILE A 462 3.40 -6.76 -8.13
CA ILE A 462 2.49 -7.91 -8.18
C ILE A 462 1.17 -7.49 -7.56
N LYS A 463 0.09 -7.56 -8.33
CA LYS A 463 -1.25 -7.29 -7.80
C LYS A 463 -1.78 -8.49 -7.01
N ALA A 464 -2.70 -8.22 -6.09
CA ALA A 464 -3.35 -9.28 -5.33
C ALA A 464 -4.00 -10.31 -6.28
N GLY A 465 -3.69 -11.59 -6.09
CA GLY A 465 -4.15 -12.71 -6.92
C GLY A 465 -3.32 -12.98 -8.17
N GLU A 466 -2.28 -12.17 -8.43
CA GLU A 466 -1.34 -12.39 -9.52
C GLU A 466 -0.05 -13.04 -9.02
N TYR A 467 0.72 -13.60 -9.94
CA TYR A 467 2.10 -14.05 -9.69
C TYR A 467 3.03 -13.54 -10.77
N LYS A 468 4.32 -13.48 -10.46
CA LYS A 468 5.42 -13.21 -11.40
C LYS A 468 6.35 -14.39 -11.42
N ARG A 469 6.73 -14.77 -12.64
CA ARG A 469 7.69 -15.85 -12.90
C ARG A 469 9.05 -15.28 -13.24
N PHE A 470 10.08 -15.89 -12.67
CA PHE A 470 11.48 -15.59 -12.89
C PHE A 470 12.18 -16.86 -13.36
N GLU A 471 12.85 -16.78 -14.51
CA GLU A 471 13.52 -17.91 -15.15
C GLU A 471 14.98 -17.53 -15.43
N TYR A 472 15.90 -18.35 -14.96
CA TYR A 472 17.33 -18.14 -15.15
C TYR A 472 18.05 -19.44 -15.45
N THR A 473 19.10 -19.34 -16.27
CA THR A 473 20.14 -20.34 -16.38
C THR A 473 21.47 -19.66 -16.05
N TYR A 474 22.16 -20.16 -15.04
CA TYR A 474 23.40 -19.59 -14.54
C TYR A 474 24.57 -20.58 -14.69
N ASP A 475 25.70 -20.10 -15.25
CA ASP A 475 26.93 -20.88 -15.39
C ASP A 475 27.77 -20.76 -14.11
N MET A 476 27.90 -21.87 -13.38
CA MET A 476 28.62 -21.94 -12.10
C MET A 476 30.13 -22.08 -12.25
N LYS A 477 30.67 -22.28 -13.45
CA LYS A 477 32.12 -22.53 -13.70
C LYS A 477 33.04 -21.41 -13.20
N ASN A 478 32.55 -20.20 -13.12
CA ASN A 478 33.34 -19.03 -12.69
C ASN A 478 32.97 -18.56 -11.27
N THR A 479 32.31 -19.38 -10.49
CA THR A 479 32.02 -19.13 -9.07
C THR A 479 33.01 -19.87 -8.18
N PHE A 480 32.92 -19.67 -6.88
CA PHE A 480 33.68 -20.39 -5.87
C PHE A 480 33.03 -21.72 -5.44
N MET A 481 32.02 -22.20 -6.19
CA MET A 481 31.33 -23.43 -5.90
C MET A 481 32.30 -24.64 -5.82
N GLU A 482 32.22 -25.41 -4.72
CA GLU A 482 33.00 -26.62 -4.49
C GLU A 482 32.27 -27.84 -5.04
N GLU A 483 30.96 -28.00 -4.75
CA GLU A 483 30.16 -29.15 -5.11
C GLU A 483 28.81 -28.77 -5.74
N LEU A 484 28.61 -29.16 -7.01
CA LEU A 484 27.37 -28.89 -7.75
C LEU A 484 26.11 -29.50 -7.11
N ASN A 485 26.24 -30.61 -6.42
CA ASN A 485 25.12 -31.32 -5.77
C ASN A 485 24.85 -30.83 -4.35
N ASP A 486 25.58 -29.83 -3.86
CA ASP A 486 25.36 -29.20 -2.56
C ASP A 486 24.77 -27.77 -2.65
N LEU A 487 24.18 -27.44 -3.80
CA LEU A 487 23.58 -26.14 -4.04
C LEU A 487 22.16 -26.05 -3.44
N GLU A 488 21.74 -24.84 -3.14
CA GLU A 488 20.39 -24.43 -2.78
C GLU A 488 20.09 -23.07 -3.42
N VAL A 489 18.82 -22.83 -3.73
CA VAL A 489 18.38 -21.55 -4.31
C VAL A 489 17.41 -20.89 -3.35
N ALA A 490 17.79 -19.73 -2.82
CA ALA A 490 16.95 -18.93 -1.94
C ALA A 490 16.31 -17.78 -2.71
N VAL A 491 15.00 -17.58 -2.48
CA VAL A 491 14.20 -16.51 -3.07
C VAL A 491 13.50 -15.74 -1.98
N TRP A 492 13.51 -14.40 -2.05
CA TRP A 492 12.74 -13.56 -1.13
C TRP A 492 12.23 -12.29 -1.81
N VAL A 493 11.14 -11.75 -1.27
CA VAL A 493 10.50 -10.51 -1.73
C VAL A 493 10.59 -9.47 -0.63
N GLN A 494 11.10 -8.29 -0.98
CA GLN A 494 11.43 -7.24 -0.04
C GLN A 494 10.93 -5.88 -0.53
N ASP A 495 10.39 -5.06 0.36
CA ASP A 495 10.06 -3.68 0.08
C ASP A 495 11.32 -2.86 -0.23
N SER A 496 11.27 -2.04 -1.29
CA SER A 496 12.41 -1.27 -1.76
C SER A 496 12.85 -0.15 -0.81
N PHE A 497 11.93 0.36 0.03
CA PHE A 497 12.16 1.50 0.92
C PHE A 497 12.33 1.06 2.38
N THR A 498 11.34 0.33 2.91
CA THR A 498 11.33 -0.10 4.31
C THR A 498 12.24 -1.28 4.57
N LYS A 499 12.58 -2.05 3.52
CA LYS A 499 13.29 -3.32 3.56
C LYS A 499 12.53 -4.45 4.27
N GLU A 500 11.24 -4.29 4.56
CA GLU A 500 10.40 -5.37 5.07
C GLU A 500 10.44 -6.55 4.11
N ILE A 501 10.71 -7.76 4.61
CA ILE A 501 10.63 -8.98 3.82
C ILE A 501 9.23 -9.56 3.96
N PHE A 502 8.53 -9.68 2.84
CA PHE A 502 7.15 -10.18 2.79
C PHE A 502 7.09 -11.69 2.96
N ASN A 503 8.01 -12.42 2.33
CA ASN A 503 8.22 -13.86 2.50
C ASN A 503 9.53 -14.28 1.83
N SER A 504 9.99 -15.49 2.16
CA SER A 504 11.11 -16.16 1.51
C SER A 504 10.82 -17.65 1.32
N HIS A 505 11.56 -18.31 0.46
CA HIS A 505 11.48 -19.77 0.29
C HIS A 505 12.71 -20.30 -0.42
N TYR A 506 13.15 -21.53 -0.10
CA TYR A 506 14.04 -22.31 -0.95
C TYR A 506 13.27 -22.92 -2.11
N LEU A 507 13.83 -22.89 -3.32
CA LEU A 507 13.28 -23.63 -4.43
C LEU A 507 13.51 -25.14 -4.22
N TYR A 508 12.62 -25.95 -4.80
CA TYR A 508 12.76 -27.40 -4.81
C TYR A 508 13.91 -27.80 -5.74
N GLU A 509 14.77 -28.71 -5.30
CA GLU A 509 15.75 -29.34 -6.18
C GLU A 509 15.04 -30.41 -7.00
N TYR A 510 14.58 -30.08 -8.21
CA TYR A 510 13.81 -30.98 -9.06
C TYR A 510 13.90 -30.60 -10.54
N THR A 511 13.70 -31.56 -11.42
CA THR A 511 13.82 -31.38 -12.88
C THR A 511 12.62 -30.72 -13.53
N SER A 512 11.51 -30.61 -12.81
CA SER A 512 10.26 -30.03 -13.32
C SER A 512 9.75 -28.93 -12.39
N HIS A 513 9.34 -27.79 -12.94
CA HIS A 513 8.75 -26.71 -12.19
C HIS A 513 7.29 -27.03 -11.78
N PRO A 514 6.86 -26.71 -10.55
CA PRO A 514 5.47 -26.90 -10.13
C PRO A 514 4.57 -25.76 -10.64
N TYR A 515 4.13 -25.82 -11.89
CA TYR A 515 3.27 -24.82 -12.54
C TYR A 515 1.91 -24.70 -11.86
N PRO A 516 1.36 -23.50 -11.61
CA PRO A 516 0.00 -23.32 -11.13
C PRO A 516 -1.03 -23.68 -12.20
N VAL A 517 -2.27 -23.91 -11.77
CA VAL A 517 -3.40 -24.14 -12.69
C VAL A 517 -3.65 -22.90 -13.55
N GLU A 518 -4.23 -23.13 -14.72
CA GLU A 518 -4.55 -22.08 -15.68
C GLU A 518 -6.04 -21.83 -15.73
N ASN A 519 -6.46 -20.65 -16.21
CA ASN A 519 -7.84 -20.29 -16.49
C ASN A 519 -8.81 -20.54 -15.32
N LEU A 520 -8.39 -20.28 -14.06
CA LEU A 520 -9.29 -20.37 -12.91
C LEU A 520 -10.40 -19.34 -13.05
N GLN A 521 -11.65 -19.80 -13.04
CA GLN A 521 -12.84 -18.97 -13.20
C GLN A 521 -13.94 -19.34 -12.23
N ILE A 522 -14.74 -18.33 -11.87
CA ILE A 522 -15.97 -18.48 -11.12
C ILE A 522 -17.12 -17.98 -12.02
N THR A 523 -18.05 -18.87 -12.36
CA THR A 523 -19.22 -18.55 -13.16
C THR A 523 -20.46 -18.55 -12.29
N GLU A 524 -21.23 -17.47 -12.38
CA GLU A 524 -22.47 -17.31 -11.64
C GLU A 524 -23.61 -18.08 -12.29
N GLY A 525 -24.40 -18.78 -11.46
CA GLY A 525 -25.60 -19.50 -11.84
C GLY A 525 -26.53 -19.65 -10.63
N SER A 526 -27.30 -20.75 -10.56
CA SER A 526 -28.02 -21.12 -9.34
C SER A 526 -27.06 -21.45 -8.17
N ARG A 527 -25.86 -21.89 -8.51
CA ARG A 527 -24.69 -22.05 -7.66
C ARG A 527 -23.50 -21.35 -8.33
N LEU A 528 -22.45 -21.03 -7.60
CA LEU A 528 -21.20 -20.58 -8.19
C LEU A 528 -20.44 -21.81 -8.71
N LYS A 529 -20.13 -21.84 -10.00
CA LYS A 529 -19.35 -22.89 -10.63
C LYS A 529 -17.90 -22.43 -10.77
N ILE A 530 -16.99 -23.15 -10.15
CA ILE A 530 -15.54 -22.96 -10.19
C ILE A 530 -14.98 -23.90 -11.23
N THR A 531 -14.13 -23.44 -12.13
CA THR A 531 -13.45 -24.26 -13.15
C THR A 531 -12.02 -23.79 -13.32
N TRP A 532 -11.12 -24.71 -13.62
CA TRP A 532 -9.73 -24.43 -13.95
C TRP A 532 -9.20 -25.40 -14.98
N ASP A 533 -8.14 -25.04 -15.65
CA ASP A 533 -7.44 -25.87 -16.59
C ASP A 533 -6.15 -26.40 -15.95
N LYS A 534 -5.75 -27.60 -16.37
CA LYS A 534 -4.45 -28.15 -16.03
C LYS A 534 -3.34 -27.29 -16.65
N PRO A 535 -2.19 -27.10 -15.99
CA PRO A 535 -1.05 -26.43 -16.59
C PRO A 535 -0.60 -27.11 -17.88
N GLU A 536 -0.30 -26.36 -18.93
CA GLU A 536 0.13 -26.88 -20.22
C GLU A 536 1.47 -27.63 -20.12
N ASN A 537 2.39 -27.14 -19.28
CA ASN A 537 3.78 -27.59 -19.22
C ASN A 537 4.07 -28.57 -18.08
N ALA A 538 3.06 -29.08 -17.39
CA ALA A 538 3.25 -30.03 -16.28
C ALA A 538 2.04 -30.93 -16.04
N GLU A 539 2.29 -32.05 -15.36
CA GLU A 539 1.27 -33.04 -14.99
C GLU A 539 1.13 -33.08 -13.45
N PRO A 540 0.18 -32.31 -12.87
CA PRO A 540 -0.11 -32.40 -11.46
C PRO A 540 -0.62 -33.78 -11.03
N VAL A 541 -0.24 -34.22 -9.84
CA VAL A 541 -0.79 -35.44 -9.24
C VAL A 541 -2.16 -35.21 -8.61
N GLY A 542 -2.63 -33.97 -8.50
CA GLY A 542 -3.94 -33.56 -8.02
C GLY A 542 -4.02 -32.10 -7.74
N TYR A 543 -5.16 -31.67 -7.18
CA TYR A 543 -5.42 -30.27 -6.85
C TYR A 543 -6.02 -30.15 -5.45
N ASN A 544 -5.64 -29.10 -4.73
CA ASN A 544 -6.35 -28.64 -3.55
C ASN A 544 -7.18 -27.40 -3.90
N LEU A 545 -8.45 -27.42 -3.57
CA LEU A 545 -9.36 -26.29 -3.72
C LEU A 545 -9.71 -25.70 -2.35
N TYR A 546 -9.48 -24.42 -2.20
CA TYR A 546 -9.89 -23.63 -1.05
C TYR A 546 -10.99 -22.66 -1.45
N VAL A 547 -11.96 -22.47 -0.57
CA VAL A 547 -13.01 -21.46 -0.69
C VAL A 547 -13.03 -20.66 0.61
N ASN A 548 -12.85 -19.35 0.52
CA ASN A 548 -12.70 -18.46 1.68
C ASN A 548 -11.69 -19.00 2.72
N ASN A 549 -10.52 -19.47 2.24
CA ASN A 549 -9.45 -20.09 3.03
C ASN A 549 -9.78 -21.45 3.66
N GLU A 550 -10.95 -22.03 3.41
CA GLU A 550 -11.29 -23.39 3.86
C GLU A 550 -11.00 -24.40 2.77
N LEU A 551 -10.30 -25.49 3.10
CA LEU A 551 -10.02 -26.60 2.18
C LEU A 551 -11.32 -27.38 1.91
N VAL A 552 -11.87 -27.27 0.70
CA VAL A 552 -13.12 -27.95 0.30
C VAL A 552 -12.89 -29.19 -0.56
N LEU A 553 -11.78 -29.25 -1.30
CA LEU A 553 -11.32 -30.46 -1.99
C LEU A 553 -9.83 -30.67 -1.69
N ASN A 554 -9.50 -31.90 -1.33
CA ASN A 554 -8.12 -32.31 -1.03
C ASN A 554 -7.68 -33.37 -2.05
N ASN A 555 -6.59 -33.09 -2.75
CA ASN A 555 -5.97 -33.97 -3.76
C ASN A 555 -6.99 -34.55 -4.77
N THR A 556 -7.81 -33.65 -5.32
CA THR A 556 -8.80 -34.05 -6.34
C THR A 556 -8.19 -34.12 -7.73
N GLN A 557 -8.76 -34.99 -8.59
CA GLN A 557 -8.47 -35.04 -10.03
C GLN A 557 -9.49 -34.20 -10.84
N GLU A 558 -10.54 -33.73 -10.19
CA GLU A 558 -11.55 -32.94 -10.85
C GLU A 558 -10.99 -31.51 -11.13
N THR A 559 -11.40 -30.94 -12.25
CA THR A 559 -11.06 -29.56 -12.65
C THR A 559 -12.27 -28.62 -12.57
N SER A 560 -13.30 -29.02 -11.84
CA SER A 560 -14.46 -28.19 -11.58
C SER A 560 -15.12 -28.56 -10.26
N PHE A 561 -15.75 -27.54 -9.65
CA PHE A 561 -16.51 -27.69 -8.42
C PHE A 561 -17.65 -26.67 -8.37
N SER A 562 -18.69 -26.89 -7.55
CA SER A 562 -19.76 -25.93 -7.38
C SER A 562 -20.04 -25.71 -5.91
N VAL A 563 -20.09 -24.44 -5.50
CA VAL A 563 -20.44 -24.02 -4.15
C VAL A 563 -21.79 -23.28 -4.15
N ASP A 564 -22.41 -23.19 -3.00
CA ASP A 564 -23.63 -22.42 -2.87
C ASP A 564 -23.35 -20.94 -3.14
N LYS A 565 -24.31 -20.23 -3.73
CA LYS A 565 -24.16 -18.82 -4.07
C LYS A 565 -24.03 -17.99 -2.79
N ALA A 566 -22.97 -17.21 -2.73
CA ALA A 566 -22.69 -16.23 -1.68
C ALA A 566 -22.51 -14.84 -2.31
N ASP A 567 -22.62 -13.79 -1.53
CA ASP A 567 -22.39 -12.42 -2.02
C ASP A 567 -20.91 -12.11 -2.26
N PHE A 568 -20.04 -12.85 -1.60
CA PHE A 568 -18.59 -12.77 -1.77
C PHE A 568 -17.95 -14.17 -1.64
N CYS A 569 -16.96 -14.44 -2.49
CA CYS A 569 -16.24 -15.72 -2.47
C CYS A 569 -14.82 -15.52 -3.01
N VAL A 570 -13.82 -15.94 -2.23
CA VAL A 570 -12.43 -16.09 -2.68
C VAL A 570 -12.17 -17.57 -2.92
N VAL A 571 -11.66 -17.89 -4.10
CA VAL A 571 -11.32 -19.26 -4.50
C VAL A 571 -9.83 -19.34 -4.77
N GLU A 572 -9.18 -20.35 -4.23
CA GLU A 572 -7.78 -20.65 -4.51
C GLU A 572 -7.64 -22.12 -4.93
N VAL A 573 -6.89 -22.36 -6.00
CA VAL A 573 -6.53 -23.71 -6.45
C VAL A 573 -5.01 -23.86 -6.46
N ILE A 574 -4.52 -24.90 -5.79
CA ILE A 574 -3.10 -25.25 -5.71
C ILE A 574 -2.90 -26.58 -6.45
N ALA A 575 -2.03 -26.62 -7.44
CA ALA A 575 -1.61 -27.85 -8.09
C ALA A 575 -0.59 -28.59 -7.22
N LEU A 576 -0.78 -29.89 -7.07
CA LEU A 576 0.07 -30.79 -6.29
C LEU A 576 0.95 -31.59 -7.24
N TYR A 577 2.18 -31.83 -6.85
CA TYR A 577 3.17 -32.56 -7.62
C TYR A 577 3.84 -33.66 -6.78
N GLU A 578 4.65 -34.50 -7.43
CA GLU A 578 5.45 -35.49 -6.72
C GLU A 578 6.39 -34.85 -5.69
N ASN A 579 6.83 -35.64 -4.72
CA ASN A 579 7.71 -35.19 -3.63
C ASN A 579 7.16 -34.03 -2.79
N ASP A 580 5.86 -33.99 -2.58
CA ASP A 580 5.14 -32.97 -1.80
C ASP A 580 5.34 -31.52 -2.32
N MET A 581 5.77 -31.38 -3.59
CA MET A 581 5.87 -30.06 -4.20
C MET A 581 4.48 -29.50 -4.51
N THR A 582 4.34 -28.20 -4.36
CA THR A 582 3.12 -27.46 -4.67
C THR A 582 3.41 -26.27 -5.55
N SER A 583 2.46 -25.90 -6.41
CA SER A 583 2.49 -24.61 -7.09
C SER A 583 2.19 -23.47 -6.12
N VAL A 584 2.42 -22.21 -6.55
CA VAL A 584 1.71 -21.07 -5.97
C VAL A 584 0.20 -21.22 -6.20
N GLY A 585 -0.61 -20.62 -5.34
CA GLY A 585 -2.06 -20.62 -5.50
C GLY A 585 -2.50 -19.75 -6.68
N ALA A 586 -3.34 -20.30 -7.57
CA ALA A 586 -4.13 -19.50 -8.50
C ALA A 586 -5.38 -19.02 -7.76
N VAL A 587 -5.65 -17.72 -7.80
CA VAL A 587 -6.74 -17.11 -7.02
C VAL A 587 -7.74 -16.42 -7.92
N SER A 588 -9.03 -16.56 -7.62
CA SER A 588 -10.14 -15.86 -8.28
C SER A 588 -11.15 -15.38 -7.24
N ILE A 589 -11.86 -14.28 -7.53
CA ILE A 589 -12.81 -13.65 -6.63
C ILE A 589 -14.17 -13.56 -7.33
N TYR A 590 -15.22 -13.84 -6.58
CA TYR A 590 -16.58 -13.47 -6.93
C TYR A 590 -17.14 -12.47 -5.91
N SER A 591 -17.81 -11.43 -6.41
CA SER A 591 -18.61 -10.52 -5.60
C SER A 591 -19.88 -10.16 -6.34
N SER A 592 -21.05 -10.32 -5.68
CA SER A 592 -22.32 -9.93 -6.26
C SER A 592 -22.47 -8.42 -6.44
N GLU A 593 -21.69 -7.62 -5.72
CA GLU A 593 -21.64 -6.15 -5.84
C GLU A 593 -20.85 -5.67 -7.07
N PHE A 594 -19.90 -6.49 -7.56
CA PHE A 594 -18.98 -6.14 -8.63
C PHE A 594 -18.94 -7.22 -9.71
N SER A 595 -20.11 -7.52 -10.27
CA SER A 595 -20.24 -8.57 -11.28
C SER A 595 -19.37 -8.31 -12.50
N ILE A 596 -18.78 -9.39 -13.03
CA ILE A 596 -17.93 -9.35 -14.21
C ILE A 596 -18.82 -9.27 -15.46
N PRO A 597 -18.52 -8.44 -16.48
CA PRO A 597 -19.23 -8.44 -17.74
C PRO A 597 -19.25 -9.84 -18.36
N GLN A 598 -20.40 -10.26 -18.90
CA GLN A 598 -20.57 -11.57 -19.51
C GLN A 598 -20.66 -11.44 -21.03
N ASN A 599 -20.48 -12.56 -21.74
CA ASN A 599 -20.62 -12.67 -23.19
C ASN A 599 -19.72 -11.71 -23.98
N LEU A 600 -18.46 -11.54 -23.51
CA LEU A 600 -17.49 -10.76 -24.24
C LEU A 600 -17.21 -11.38 -25.60
N THR A 601 -17.33 -10.59 -26.65
CA THR A 601 -17.00 -10.97 -28.02
C THR A 601 -16.10 -9.93 -28.67
N ALA A 602 -15.13 -10.36 -29.44
CA ALA A 602 -14.34 -9.52 -30.33
C ALA A 602 -14.59 -9.97 -31.78
N THR A 603 -14.99 -9.04 -32.63
CA THR A 603 -15.31 -9.30 -34.03
C THR A 603 -14.48 -8.39 -34.93
N ASP A 604 -13.72 -8.98 -35.84
CA ASP A 604 -12.96 -8.25 -36.84
C ASP A 604 -13.88 -7.75 -37.97
N ASN A 605 -13.84 -6.44 -38.21
CA ASN A 605 -14.52 -5.77 -39.30
C ASN A 605 -13.53 -5.24 -40.36
N THR A 606 -12.36 -5.84 -40.46
CA THR A 606 -11.28 -5.53 -41.42
C THR A 606 -10.50 -4.26 -41.07
N THR A 607 -11.17 -3.12 -40.84
CA THR A 607 -10.55 -1.83 -40.47
C THR A 607 -10.73 -1.47 -39.01
N SER A 608 -11.48 -2.27 -38.26
CA SER A 608 -11.76 -2.09 -36.82
C SER A 608 -12.12 -3.42 -36.20
N ILE A 609 -11.86 -3.57 -34.91
CA ILE A 609 -12.33 -4.69 -34.11
C ILE A 609 -13.44 -4.18 -33.21
N LEU A 610 -14.64 -4.75 -33.34
CA LEU A 610 -15.76 -4.47 -32.44
C LEU A 610 -15.70 -5.43 -31.26
N VAL A 611 -15.52 -4.88 -30.08
CA VAL A 611 -15.58 -5.58 -28.79
C VAL A 611 -16.92 -5.27 -28.15
N SER A 612 -17.69 -6.28 -27.71
CA SER A 612 -18.99 -6.08 -27.07
C SER A 612 -19.22 -7.09 -25.94
N TRP A 613 -20.02 -6.70 -24.96
CA TRP A 613 -20.34 -7.47 -23.76
C TRP A 613 -21.73 -7.12 -23.21
N ASP A 614 -22.23 -7.92 -22.26
CA ASP A 614 -23.48 -7.66 -21.60
C ASP A 614 -23.35 -6.54 -20.56
N ALA A 615 -24.43 -5.76 -20.40
CA ALA A 615 -24.50 -4.71 -19.38
C ALA A 615 -24.45 -5.34 -17.95
N VAL A 616 -23.65 -4.74 -17.08
CA VAL A 616 -23.59 -5.08 -15.67
C VAL A 616 -24.43 -4.09 -14.87
N GLU A 617 -25.32 -4.59 -14.02
CA GLU A 617 -26.15 -3.75 -13.15
C GLU A 617 -25.28 -2.89 -12.24
N LYS A 618 -25.60 -1.60 -12.11
CA LYS A 618 -24.87 -0.60 -11.31
C LYS A 618 -23.47 -0.22 -11.83
N ALA A 619 -22.96 -0.81 -12.90
CA ALA A 619 -21.73 -0.35 -13.52
C ALA A 619 -21.91 1.06 -14.12
N THR A 620 -20.96 1.94 -13.86
CA THR A 620 -20.95 3.33 -14.36
C THR A 620 -20.12 3.49 -15.62
N ALA A 621 -19.16 2.57 -15.83
CA ALA A 621 -18.28 2.52 -17.01
C ALA A 621 -17.67 1.13 -17.16
N TYR A 622 -16.90 0.93 -18.25
CA TYR A 622 -16.14 -0.29 -18.50
C TYR A 622 -14.74 0.08 -18.96
N GLU A 623 -13.75 -0.63 -18.43
CA GLU A 623 -12.38 -0.54 -18.90
C GLU A 623 -12.07 -1.69 -19.86
N VAL A 624 -11.54 -1.36 -21.02
CA VAL A 624 -11.18 -2.31 -22.06
C VAL A 624 -9.67 -2.49 -22.08
N TYR A 625 -9.24 -3.72 -22.14
CA TYR A 625 -7.82 -4.12 -22.24
C TYR A 625 -7.61 -4.91 -23.53
N ARG A 626 -6.48 -4.67 -24.20
CA ARG A 626 -6.01 -5.44 -25.34
C ARG A 626 -4.65 -6.03 -25.02
N ASN A 627 -4.51 -7.37 -25.13
CA ASN A 627 -3.29 -8.09 -24.77
C ASN A 627 -2.74 -7.71 -23.39
N GLY A 628 -3.65 -7.58 -22.39
CA GLY A 628 -3.32 -7.18 -21.02
C GLY A 628 -3.06 -5.69 -20.79
N ILE A 629 -3.05 -4.85 -21.84
CA ILE A 629 -2.78 -3.40 -21.77
C ILE A 629 -4.10 -2.65 -21.83
N PHE A 630 -4.32 -1.71 -20.92
CA PHE A 630 -5.47 -0.79 -20.93
C PHE A 630 -5.49 0.04 -22.22
N VAL A 631 -6.64 0.04 -22.91
CA VAL A 631 -6.83 0.79 -24.16
C VAL A 631 -7.92 1.85 -24.09
N ALA A 632 -9.01 1.62 -23.34
CA ALA A 632 -10.10 2.57 -23.25
C ALA A 632 -10.93 2.42 -21.98
N SER A 633 -11.59 3.54 -21.56
CA SER A 633 -12.71 3.52 -20.63
C SER A 633 -13.95 4.04 -21.34
N VAL A 634 -15.05 3.28 -21.31
CA VAL A 634 -16.29 3.58 -22.02
C VAL A 634 -17.50 3.40 -21.12
N GLU A 635 -18.56 4.18 -21.33
CA GLU A 635 -19.85 4.00 -20.62
C GLU A 635 -20.78 3.03 -21.36
N SER A 636 -20.50 2.75 -22.64
CA SER A 636 -21.25 1.80 -23.47
C SER A 636 -20.81 0.36 -23.21
N THR A 637 -21.64 -0.59 -23.59
CA THR A 637 -21.31 -2.04 -23.56
C THR A 637 -20.59 -2.52 -24.80
N SER A 638 -19.93 -1.60 -25.53
CA SER A 638 -19.12 -1.90 -26.69
C SER A 638 -18.02 -0.89 -26.88
N TYR A 639 -16.92 -1.33 -27.47
CA TYR A 639 -15.76 -0.55 -27.84
C TYR A 639 -15.34 -0.90 -29.27
N THR A 640 -15.01 0.08 -30.07
CA THR A 640 -14.47 -0.13 -31.42
C THR A 640 -12.99 0.24 -31.42
N ASP A 641 -12.16 -0.76 -31.53
CA ASP A 641 -10.72 -0.59 -31.65
C ASP A 641 -10.33 -0.33 -33.10
N ILE A 642 -9.56 0.71 -33.33
CA ILE A 642 -9.01 1.10 -34.65
C ILE A 642 -7.48 1.24 -34.61
N ASP A 643 -6.85 1.03 -33.47
CA ASP A 643 -5.42 1.21 -33.23
C ASP A 643 -4.74 -0.13 -32.94
N PHE A 644 -4.77 -1.03 -33.92
CA PHE A 644 -4.11 -2.33 -33.86
C PHE A 644 -3.25 -2.55 -35.09
N LYS A 645 -2.30 -3.46 -35.01
CA LYS A 645 -1.50 -3.85 -36.15
C LYS A 645 -2.16 -5.03 -36.86
N GLN A 646 -2.31 -4.89 -38.17
CA GLN A 646 -2.89 -5.95 -39.00
C GLN A 646 -2.03 -7.21 -39.00
N GLY A 647 -2.69 -8.35 -38.89
CA GLY A 647 -2.06 -9.67 -38.78
C GLY A 647 -1.73 -10.09 -37.33
N ASP A 648 -1.81 -9.16 -36.36
CA ASP A 648 -1.59 -9.49 -34.96
C ASP A 648 -2.86 -10.16 -34.35
N GLU A 649 -2.65 -11.04 -33.41
CA GLU A 649 -3.71 -11.57 -32.57
C GLU A 649 -4.03 -10.55 -31.46
N CYS A 650 -5.27 -10.10 -31.43
CA CYS A 650 -5.80 -9.13 -30.48
C CYS A 650 -6.72 -9.82 -29.49
N CYS A 651 -6.29 -9.98 -28.24
CA CYS A 651 -7.08 -10.58 -27.15
C CYS A 651 -7.62 -9.48 -26.25
N TYR A 652 -8.96 -9.40 -26.13
CA TYR A 652 -9.64 -8.36 -25.36
C TYR A 652 -10.18 -8.91 -24.06
N GLN A 653 -10.11 -8.08 -23.00
CA GLN A 653 -10.72 -8.29 -21.71
C GLN A 653 -11.39 -7.00 -21.25
N VAL A 654 -12.42 -7.11 -20.42
CA VAL A 654 -13.19 -5.96 -19.94
C VAL A 654 -13.41 -6.05 -18.43
N LYS A 655 -13.31 -4.93 -17.73
CA LYS A 655 -13.77 -4.76 -16.34
C LYS A 655 -14.98 -3.85 -16.29
N ALA A 656 -15.95 -4.16 -15.46
CA ALA A 656 -16.98 -3.20 -15.07
C ALA A 656 -16.45 -2.27 -13.97
N VAL A 657 -16.79 -0.99 -14.06
CA VAL A 657 -16.39 0.06 -13.10
C VAL A 657 -17.63 0.49 -12.30
N PHE A 658 -17.51 0.50 -10.98
CA PHE A 658 -18.56 0.86 -10.01
C PHE A 658 -18.05 2.03 -9.17
N LYS A 659 -18.24 3.28 -9.60
CA LYS A 659 -17.57 4.45 -9.00
C LYS A 659 -16.03 4.27 -9.00
N GLU A 660 -15.43 4.00 -7.85
CA GLU A 660 -13.98 3.80 -7.68
C GLU A 660 -13.57 2.31 -7.70
N ASN A 661 -14.55 1.39 -7.59
CA ASN A 661 -14.30 -0.05 -7.60
C ASN A 661 -14.44 -0.65 -9.01
N LYS A 662 -13.80 -1.78 -9.24
CA LYS A 662 -13.79 -2.48 -10.52
C LYS A 662 -14.01 -3.96 -10.31
N SER A 663 -14.72 -4.60 -11.27
CA SER A 663 -14.79 -6.07 -11.29
C SER A 663 -13.42 -6.69 -11.62
N ALA A 664 -13.31 -8.00 -11.48
CA ALA A 664 -12.25 -8.75 -12.14
C ALA A 664 -12.36 -8.62 -13.68
N LEU A 665 -11.29 -8.97 -14.40
CA LEU A 665 -11.29 -9.05 -15.87
C LEU A 665 -12.23 -10.17 -16.35
N THR A 666 -12.84 -9.98 -17.50
CA THR A 666 -13.51 -11.06 -18.22
C THR A 666 -12.49 -12.12 -18.67
N LYS A 667 -12.99 -13.30 -19.08
CA LYS A 667 -12.20 -14.17 -19.94
C LYS A 667 -11.82 -13.43 -21.22
N GLU A 668 -10.67 -13.77 -21.78
CA GLU A 668 -10.23 -13.20 -23.06
C GLU A 668 -11.13 -13.62 -24.23
N SER A 669 -11.35 -12.68 -25.15
CA SER A 669 -11.93 -12.92 -26.45
C SER A 669 -10.92 -12.47 -27.50
N CYS A 670 -10.33 -13.44 -28.21
CA CYS A 670 -9.26 -13.17 -29.16
C CYS A 670 -9.78 -13.20 -30.60
N VAL A 671 -9.19 -12.35 -31.43
CA VAL A 671 -9.43 -12.31 -32.86
C VAL A 671 -8.15 -11.92 -33.58
N THR A 672 -7.86 -12.57 -34.72
CA THR A 672 -6.75 -12.18 -35.57
C THR A 672 -7.22 -11.05 -36.49
N ALA A 673 -6.58 -9.89 -36.40
CA ALA A 673 -6.87 -8.73 -37.23
C ALA A 673 -6.56 -9.06 -38.71
N THR A 674 -7.57 -9.00 -39.56
CA THR A 674 -7.36 -9.28 -40.97
C THR A 674 -6.56 -8.15 -41.61
N ALA A 675 -5.67 -8.51 -42.55
CA ALA A 675 -4.90 -7.52 -43.29
C ALA A 675 -5.82 -6.77 -44.27
N ASP A 676 -5.83 -5.43 -44.19
CA ASP A 676 -6.49 -4.62 -45.20
C ASP A 676 -5.63 -4.61 -46.48
N MET A 677 -6.11 -5.26 -47.51
CA MET A 677 -5.43 -5.24 -48.85
C MET A 677 -5.16 -3.83 -49.34
N ILE A 678 -5.92 -2.82 -48.88
CA ILE A 678 -5.74 -1.42 -49.31
C ILE A 678 -4.46 -0.82 -48.72
N GLU A 679 -4.11 -1.14 -47.45
CA GLU A 679 -2.89 -0.60 -46.81
C GLU A 679 -1.64 -1.27 -47.38
N GLU A 680 -1.70 -2.56 -47.67
CA GLU A 680 -0.65 -3.29 -48.38
C GLU A 680 -0.43 -2.71 -49.79
N LEU A 681 -1.49 -2.43 -50.48
CA LEU A 681 -1.43 -1.76 -51.80
C LEU A 681 -0.85 -0.33 -51.71
N ASN A 682 -1.25 0.45 -50.69
CA ASN A 682 -0.73 1.81 -50.46
C ASN A 682 0.76 1.83 -50.14
N SER A 683 1.31 0.78 -49.50
CA SER A 683 2.74 0.66 -49.21
C SER A 683 3.59 0.35 -50.43
N LYS A 684 2.98 -0.20 -51.48
CA LYS A 684 3.65 -0.57 -52.73
C LYS A 684 3.79 0.60 -53.71
N LEU A 685 3.36 1.82 -53.36
CA LEU A 685 3.37 2.98 -54.22
C LEU A 685 3.81 4.26 -53.51
N GLU A 686 4.78 4.96 -54.08
CA GLU A 686 5.23 6.27 -53.61
C GLU A 686 5.02 7.35 -54.69
N ILE A 687 4.75 8.58 -54.25
CA ILE A 687 4.63 9.76 -55.13
C ILE A 687 5.56 10.87 -54.61
N TYR A 688 6.34 11.44 -55.50
CA TYR A 688 7.26 12.54 -55.20
C TYR A 688 7.58 13.42 -56.42
N PRO A 689 8.08 14.68 -56.21
CA PRO A 689 8.12 15.37 -54.95
C PRO A 689 6.74 15.78 -54.46
N ASN A 690 6.56 15.89 -53.16
CA ASN A 690 5.37 16.49 -52.60
C ASN A 690 5.82 17.55 -51.56
N PRO A 691 5.66 18.84 -51.85
CA PRO A 691 4.94 19.46 -52.95
C PRO A 691 5.58 19.29 -54.36
N ALA A 692 4.73 19.21 -55.41
CA ALA A 692 5.11 19.05 -56.79
C ALA A 692 5.00 20.39 -57.56
N ASN A 693 5.99 20.69 -58.45
CA ASN A 693 5.91 21.78 -59.39
C ASN A 693 5.28 21.30 -60.71
N ASP A 694 6.11 20.98 -61.69
CA ASP A 694 5.63 20.61 -63.02
C ASP A 694 5.43 19.11 -63.22
N LYS A 695 6.10 18.30 -62.41
CA LYS A 695 6.13 16.85 -62.56
C LYS A 695 5.90 16.17 -61.22
N LEU A 696 5.09 15.12 -61.22
CA LEU A 696 4.88 14.20 -60.14
C LEU A 696 5.37 12.81 -60.57
N TYR A 697 6.34 12.25 -59.88
CA TYR A 697 6.83 10.90 -60.09
C TYR A 697 5.98 9.94 -59.26
N VAL A 698 5.65 8.82 -59.90
CA VAL A 698 4.95 7.71 -59.26
C VAL A 698 5.85 6.49 -59.34
N GLU A 699 6.29 6.01 -58.23
CA GLU A 699 7.10 4.79 -58.10
C GLU A 699 6.25 3.66 -57.53
N THR A 700 6.25 2.50 -58.21
CA THR A 700 5.42 1.37 -57.81
C THR A 700 6.21 0.07 -57.82
N LEU A 701 6.00 -0.77 -56.76
CA LEU A 701 6.47 -2.15 -56.70
C LEU A 701 5.50 -3.15 -57.36
N ILE A 702 4.37 -2.65 -57.89
CA ILE A 702 3.36 -3.50 -58.55
C ILE A 702 3.87 -3.86 -59.93
N GLN A 703 4.16 -5.14 -60.12
CA GLN A 703 4.63 -5.68 -61.43
C GLN A 703 3.43 -6.01 -62.28
N THR A 704 2.83 -5.03 -62.92
CA THR A 704 1.76 -5.29 -63.90
C THR A 704 1.66 -4.21 -64.96
N GLN A 705 0.84 -4.51 -65.93
CA GLN A 705 0.39 -3.73 -67.05
C GLN A 705 0.08 -2.26 -66.72
N THR A 706 -0.25 -1.47 -67.67
CA THR A 706 -0.56 -0.06 -67.56
C THR A 706 -1.66 0.22 -66.50
N LEU A 707 -1.35 1.00 -65.46
CA LEU A 707 -2.30 1.44 -64.44
C LEU A 707 -2.94 2.77 -64.85
N THR A 708 -4.23 2.94 -64.58
CA THR A 708 -4.92 4.21 -64.81
C THR A 708 -4.83 5.13 -63.61
N VAL A 709 -4.58 6.41 -63.86
CA VAL A 709 -4.42 7.44 -62.83
C VAL A 709 -5.41 8.56 -63.06
N GLU A 710 -6.12 8.92 -62.01
CA GLU A 710 -7.07 10.02 -61.97
C GLU A 710 -6.62 11.04 -60.91
N ILE A 711 -6.53 12.31 -61.27
CA ILE A 711 -6.22 13.39 -60.34
C ILE A 711 -7.47 14.23 -60.12
N TYR A 712 -7.86 14.40 -58.87
CA TYR A 712 -9.02 15.15 -58.42
C TYR A 712 -8.62 16.41 -57.66
N ASP A 713 -9.41 17.47 -57.80
CA ASP A 713 -9.34 18.58 -56.82
C ASP A 713 -10.06 18.26 -55.52
N ILE A 714 -9.97 19.16 -54.55
CA ILE A 714 -10.60 18.99 -53.22
C ILE A 714 -12.13 18.90 -53.25
N TYR A 715 -12.76 19.22 -54.38
CA TYR A 715 -14.21 19.13 -54.63
C TYR A 715 -14.60 17.82 -55.31
N GLY A 716 -13.67 16.89 -55.54
CA GLY A 716 -13.89 15.61 -56.20
C GLY A 716 -14.04 15.69 -57.72
N ARG A 717 -13.66 16.81 -58.36
CA ARG A 717 -13.72 16.96 -59.83
C ARG A 717 -12.41 16.47 -60.46
N VAL A 718 -12.52 15.63 -61.47
CA VAL A 718 -11.37 15.13 -62.22
C VAL A 718 -10.68 16.30 -62.94
N GLN A 719 -9.42 16.51 -62.62
CA GLN A 719 -8.58 17.53 -63.21
C GLN A 719 -7.64 16.96 -64.31
N LYS A 720 -7.27 15.69 -64.16
CA LYS A 720 -6.39 15.01 -65.10
C LYS A 720 -6.62 13.49 -65.07
N LEU A 721 -6.55 12.89 -66.24
CA LEU A 721 -6.48 11.45 -66.48
C LEU A 721 -5.11 11.13 -67.10
N SER A 722 -4.47 10.06 -66.60
CA SER A 722 -3.16 9.61 -67.08
C SER A 722 -3.09 8.10 -67.00
N ALA A 723 -2.09 7.52 -67.63
CA ALA A 723 -1.75 6.13 -67.46
C ALA A 723 -0.27 6.03 -67.10
N ILE A 724 0.05 5.11 -66.20
CA ILE A 724 1.42 4.83 -65.77
C ILE A 724 1.78 3.39 -66.10
N SER A 725 3.04 3.15 -66.43
CA SER A 725 3.55 1.82 -66.77
C SER A 725 4.98 1.66 -66.30
N GLY A 726 5.32 0.46 -65.80
CA GLY A 726 6.63 0.14 -65.25
C GLY A 726 6.82 0.65 -63.81
N GLN A 727 8.00 0.43 -63.26
CA GLN A 727 8.29 0.72 -61.85
C GLN A 727 8.34 2.21 -61.50
N GLN A 728 8.62 3.07 -62.48
CA GLN A 728 8.66 4.51 -62.30
C GLN A 728 8.01 5.22 -63.49
N SER A 729 7.06 6.10 -63.21
CA SER A 729 6.34 6.89 -64.23
C SER A 729 6.29 8.35 -63.81
N VAL A 730 6.17 9.24 -64.81
CA VAL A 730 6.12 10.69 -64.61
C VAL A 730 4.78 11.21 -65.07
N ILE A 731 4.08 11.94 -64.23
CA ILE A 731 2.85 12.65 -64.55
C ILE A 731 3.16 14.14 -64.64
N ASP A 732 2.92 14.73 -65.79
CA ASP A 732 3.00 16.19 -65.97
C ASP A 732 1.83 16.85 -65.22
N VAL A 733 2.11 17.70 -64.24
CA VAL A 733 1.14 18.43 -63.41
C VAL A 733 1.29 19.95 -63.58
N ALA A 734 2.08 20.43 -64.60
CA ALA A 734 2.30 21.87 -64.88
C ALA A 734 1.02 22.64 -65.16
N GLY A 735 0.02 22.00 -65.77
CA GLY A 735 -1.27 22.61 -66.05
C GLY A 735 -2.27 22.71 -64.88
N LEU A 736 -1.91 22.21 -63.69
CA LEU A 736 -2.75 22.33 -62.54
C LEU A 736 -2.47 23.63 -61.77
N ASN A 737 -3.50 24.23 -61.19
CA ASN A 737 -3.35 25.41 -60.34
C ASN A 737 -2.72 25.01 -59.00
N SER A 738 -2.06 25.94 -58.31
CA SER A 738 -1.54 25.67 -56.96
C SER A 738 -2.67 25.27 -55.99
N GLY A 739 -2.49 24.19 -55.26
CA GLY A 739 -3.50 23.66 -54.37
C GLY A 739 -3.26 22.19 -53.98
N ILE A 740 -4.20 21.65 -53.21
CA ILE A 740 -4.21 20.25 -52.77
C ILE A 740 -4.98 19.41 -53.79
N TYR A 741 -4.40 18.28 -54.18
CA TYR A 741 -4.98 17.31 -55.10
C TYR A 741 -4.94 15.91 -54.53
N ILE A 742 -5.93 15.11 -54.96
CA ILE A 742 -6.01 13.68 -54.66
C ILE A 742 -5.68 12.92 -55.93
N ILE A 743 -4.69 12.04 -55.87
CA ILE A 743 -4.36 11.12 -56.94
C ILE A 743 -4.92 9.73 -56.60
N LYS A 744 -5.74 9.20 -57.49
CA LYS A 744 -6.29 7.85 -57.42
C LYS A 744 -5.68 7.00 -58.54
N ILE A 745 -5.12 5.87 -58.18
CA ILE A 745 -4.50 4.90 -59.08
C ILE A 745 -5.29 3.62 -58.99
N ASN A 746 -5.88 3.24 -60.13
CA ASN A 746 -6.70 2.03 -60.22
C ASN A 746 -5.80 0.85 -60.59
N THR A 747 -5.78 -0.20 -59.75
CA THR A 747 -5.10 -1.47 -59.97
C THR A 747 -6.10 -2.61 -60.07
N GLU A 748 -5.67 -3.80 -60.52
CA GLU A 748 -6.52 -4.99 -60.52
C GLU A 748 -6.88 -5.48 -59.08
N GLU A 749 -6.05 -5.16 -58.09
CA GLU A 749 -6.21 -5.54 -56.70
C GLU A 749 -7.01 -4.50 -55.88
N GLY A 750 -7.29 -3.32 -56.43
CA GLY A 750 -8.01 -2.22 -55.77
C GLY A 750 -7.52 -0.83 -56.15
N ASN A 751 -8.00 0.20 -55.45
CA ASN A 751 -7.66 1.59 -55.72
C ASN A 751 -6.70 2.13 -54.68
N ILE A 752 -5.60 2.73 -55.10
CA ILE A 752 -4.66 3.46 -54.24
C ILE A 752 -5.00 4.96 -54.30
N VAL A 753 -5.12 5.59 -53.14
CA VAL A 753 -5.43 7.02 -53.03
C VAL A 753 -4.34 7.72 -52.24
N LYS A 754 -3.72 8.73 -52.83
CA LYS A 754 -2.69 9.56 -52.19
C LYS A 754 -3.04 11.04 -52.35
N GLN A 755 -2.46 11.88 -51.52
CA GLN A 755 -2.61 13.35 -51.61
C GLN A 755 -1.28 13.99 -51.97
N PHE A 756 -1.31 15.00 -52.82
CA PHE A 756 -0.15 15.83 -53.08
C PHE A 756 -0.50 17.32 -53.16
N ILE A 757 0.49 18.16 -52.96
CA ILE A 757 0.39 19.61 -53.02
C ILE A 757 1.03 20.07 -54.33
N LYS A 758 0.30 20.79 -55.16
CA LYS A 758 0.82 21.49 -56.34
C LYS A 758 1.23 22.91 -55.93
N GLN A 759 2.49 23.27 -56.20
CA GLN A 759 3.02 24.62 -56.03
C GLN A 759 2.90 25.44 -57.26
#